data_e07f2a68db3a678b9d9535890afa3bc3
#
_entry.id   e07f2a68db3a678b9d9535890afa3bc3
#
_cell.length_a   1.000
_cell.length_b   1.000
_cell.length_c   1.000
_cell.angle_alpha   90.00
_cell.angle_beta   90.00
_cell.angle_gamma   90.00
#
_symmetry.space_group_name_H-M   'P 1'
#
loop_
_entity.id
_entity.type
_entity.pdbx_description
1 polymer ?
#
loop_
_entity_poly.entity_id
_entity_poly.type
_entity_poly.pdbx_seq_one_letter_code
_entity_poly.pdbx_strand_id
1 'polypeptide(L)'
;MPSNSVLHLALFVPWESFLSNMQGDITKIWSGYENTLSNRLRFYVSNISLLRKSAEDARRDAKLWASRSEGDDTIDMDIPLDEGDYGQEPATMAEHHQYYTALLQTLQNAVHDSDATRGSPVLQGLIQDLHQENPVEEGRSFVQRHDDFYQQIRCDQNGSLYGFPSLSGDDIQAVVKAQGMLHLRMLDEIESGLPNNTYGTGNGNTEDMLTGFNDAEIPFPRQGQNLVTAQTQVPRIFVDVGPETAFVELGRLAASKKTLNNLQNMALQLVCRFLDKYTADPESAGQHFQYTGGQAGTGKSRVVDALKDVFIERGQPHLLQITGTSGSAAAQIGGTTVHSACGLDTRRSSNQPLSFSEGKKWMWKQKLVLIIDEVSMLGGATLYEISRHLQSLRDCPDKPFGGIPVVLLMGDFYQFAPVLETSLLVNKLLESSLSSVGQAAISHHRGYSLWQMFKTVVILEEQIRARGDPELRDLLDRVRNGVQTHQDLQLLNTKVIDRSQITFRNGLRAITPLNRNRWSLNMEAVVDWARFNKRHISIFISAHTWRNGTLSLEEIARTIDQGDDSSCKVPGVLFYAQGMPVVVNTNIYTGLKIVNGAEFTAVDIIPDPKHPGYHLADDVTIHFGPPLGILTQSRETEGLNVPGLPTGTILICPASHTLDPRHPHFKFLSTKCSRRGLPVVPAFALTDYKAQGKTFAEVLLELRGNHMSDSQPSKCDFTSLNIQLSRCTTLQGIKLLSPVRSIDFIDNKLDKRMLDAMERLQDLAAETKRRYEG
;
A
#
# COMPACT_ATOMS: atom_id res chain seq x y z
N MET A 1 13.98 -34.03 16.20
CA MET A 1 15.02 -33.32 15.44
C MET A 1 16.25 -33.11 16.31
N PRO A 2 17.48 -33.31 15.83
CA PRO A 2 18.71 -33.29 16.68
C PRO A 2 18.90 -31.99 17.47
N SER A 3 18.54 -30.83 16.91
CA SER A 3 18.68 -29.49 17.54
C SER A 3 17.86 -29.32 18.82
N ASN A 4 16.67 -29.92 18.91
CA ASN A 4 15.85 -29.86 20.14
C ASN A 4 16.46 -30.69 21.27
N SER A 5 17.00 -31.85 20.95
CA SER A 5 17.63 -32.71 21.93
C SER A 5 18.88 -32.07 22.53
N VAL A 6 19.68 -31.33 21.74
CA VAL A 6 20.84 -30.58 22.24
C VAL A 6 20.40 -29.49 23.23
N LEU A 7 19.38 -28.71 22.87
CA LEU A 7 18.85 -27.64 23.73
C LEU A 7 18.33 -28.19 25.07
N HIS A 8 17.55 -29.26 25.00
CA HIS A 8 16.96 -29.87 26.21
C HIS A 8 18.04 -30.49 27.09
N LEU A 9 19.03 -31.16 26.52
CA LEU A 9 20.18 -31.67 27.26
C LEU A 9 20.91 -30.51 27.97
N ALA A 10 21.21 -29.44 27.24
CA ALA A 10 21.94 -28.28 27.79
C ALA A 10 21.18 -27.55 28.93
N LEU A 11 19.84 -27.53 28.89
CA LEU A 11 19.02 -26.81 29.86
C LEU A 11 18.60 -27.68 31.07
N PHE A 12 18.43 -28.97 30.90
CA PHE A 12 17.77 -29.84 31.88
C PHE A 12 18.62 -30.99 32.44
N VAL A 13 19.81 -31.20 31.88
CA VAL A 13 20.73 -32.25 32.30
C VAL A 13 22.05 -31.64 32.80
N PRO A 14 22.60 -32.00 33.95
CA PRO A 14 23.89 -31.52 34.41
C PRO A 14 24.97 -31.83 33.37
N TRP A 15 25.78 -30.84 33.03
CA TRP A 15 26.79 -30.92 31.96
C TRP A 15 27.82 -32.03 32.20
N GLU A 16 28.17 -32.27 33.48
CA GLU A 16 29.04 -33.36 33.87
C GLU A 16 28.49 -34.76 33.52
N SER A 17 27.14 -34.87 33.51
CA SER A 17 26.48 -36.15 33.25
C SER A 17 26.41 -36.53 31.77
N PHE A 18 26.36 -35.57 30.85
CA PHE A 18 26.22 -35.90 29.45
C PHE A 18 27.50 -35.69 28.61
N LEU A 19 28.42 -34.78 29.03
CA LEU A 19 29.70 -34.59 28.34
C LEU A 19 30.63 -35.80 28.50
N SER A 20 30.52 -36.57 29.56
CA SER A 20 31.28 -37.78 29.78
C SER A 20 30.83 -38.97 28.90
N ASN A 21 29.60 -38.92 28.35
CA ASN A 21 28.98 -40.05 27.62
C ASN A 21 28.77 -39.76 26.11
N MET A 22 29.53 -38.82 25.50
CA MET A 22 29.35 -38.38 24.10
C MET A 22 29.77 -39.44 23.04
N GLN A 23 29.38 -40.69 23.21
CA GLN A 23 29.42 -41.68 22.12
C GLN A 23 27.99 -42.09 21.78
N GLY A 24 27.36 -41.40 20.82
CA GLY A 24 26.06 -41.85 20.33
C GLY A 24 25.19 -40.74 19.77
N ASP A 25 24.02 -41.12 19.29
CA ASP A 25 22.98 -40.26 18.76
C ASP A 25 22.38 -39.39 19.89
N ILE A 26 22.54 -38.08 19.78
CA ILE A 26 22.06 -37.08 20.76
C ILE A 26 20.57 -37.24 21.04
N THR A 27 19.78 -37.65 20.07
CA THR A 27 18.34 -37.89 20.23
C THR A 27 18.07 -39.06 21.16
N LYS A 28 18.88 -40.12 21.08
CA LYS A 28 18.78 -41.27 21.99
C LYS A 28 19.25 -40.94 23.39
N ILE A 29 20.31 -40.15 23.51
CA ILE A 29 20.81 -39.67 24.80
C ILE A 29 19.72 -38.85 25.47
N TRP A 30 19.09 -37.89 24.77
CA TRP A 30 17.98 -37.10 25.31
C TRP A 30 16.80 -38.00 25.74
N SER A 31 16.37 -38.93 24.93
CA SER A 31 15.25 -39.82 25.27
C SER A 31 15.52 -40.65 26.54
N GLY A 32 16.78 -41.01 26.80
CA GLY A 32 17.19 -41.65 28.02
C GLY A 32 17.01 -40.73 29.27
N TYR A 33 17.46 -39.49 29.16
CA TYR A 33 17.33 -38.52 30.25
C TYR A 33 15.90 -38.02 30.48
N GLU A 34 15.13 -37.82 29.41
CA GLU A 34 13.74 -37.35 29.46
C GLU A 34 12.88 -38.23 30.37
N ASN A 35 13.12 -39.56 30.34
CA ASN A 35 12.41 -40.51 31.18
C ASN A 35 12.79 -40.43 32.67
N THR A 36 13.92 -39.84 33.00
CA THR A 36 14.39 -39.67 34.39
C THR A 36 14.00 -38.31 35.01
N LEU A 37 13.50 -37.38 34.20
CA LEU A 37 13.11 -36.05 34.65
C LEU A 37 11.89 -36.09 35.59
N SER A 38 11.89 -35.24 36.62
CA SER A 38 10.72 -35.00 37.45
C SER A 38 9.53 -34.48 36.64
N ASN A 39 8.31 -34.73 37.11
CA ASN A 39 7.08 -34.24 36.45
C ASN A 39 7.09 -32.73 36.23
N ARG A 40 7.69 -31.97 37.13
CA ARG A 40 7.85 -30.50 37.02
C ARG A 40 8.78 -30.12 35.87
N LEU A 41 9.91 -30.80 35.71
CA LEU A 41 10.85 -30.54 34.60
C LEU A 41 10.27 -30.98 33.24
N ARG A 42 9.55 -32.12 33.18
CA ARG A 42 8.83 -32.54 31.95
C ARG A 42 7.80 -31.51 31.53
N PHE A 43 7.10 -30.89 32.48
CA PHE A 43 6.16 -29.79 32.19
C PHE A 43 6.88 -28.59 31.56
N TYR A 44 8.06 -28.20 32.10
CA TYR A 44 8.84 -27.10 31.49
C TYR A 44 9.35 -27.47 30.09
N VAL A 45 9.85 -28.67 29.88
CA VAL A 45 10.28 -29.18 28.54
C VAL A 45 9.12 -29.12 27.54
N SER A 46 7.95 -29.59 27.93
CA SER A 46 6.74 -29.55 27.08
C SER A 46 6.36 -28.11 26.76
N ASN A 47 6.40 -27.17 27.70
CA ASN A 47 6.06 -25.76 27.46
C ASN A 47 7.10 -25.06 26.59
N ILE A 48 8.39 -25.31 26.76
CA ILE A 48 9.45 -24.77 25.92
C ILE A 48 9.28 -25.28 24.48
N SER A 49 8.98 -26.55 24.30
CA SER A 49 8.72 -27.14 22.99
C SER A 49 7.46 -26.54 22.33
N LEU A 50 6.42 -26.27 23.13
CA LEU A 50 5.19 -25.64 22.66
C LEU A 50 5.42 -24.17 22.27
N LEU A 51 6.13 -23.40 23.10
CA LEU A 51 6.48 -21.99 22.83
C LEU A 51 7.36 -21.87 21.60
N ARG A 52 8.35 -22.78 21.45
CA ARG A 52 9.21 -22.80 20.26
C ARG A 52 8.44 -23.13 19.01
N LYS A 53 7.57 -24.13 19.06
CA LYS A 53 6.69 -24.49 17.93
C LYS A 53 5.75 -23.34 17.57
N SER A 54 5.20 -22.68 18.55
CA SER A 54 4.36 -21.48 18.36
C SER A 54 5.16 -20.33 17.73
N ALA A 55 6.41 -20.11 18.14
CA ALA A 55 7.29 -19.09 17.53
C ALA A 55 7.72 -19.47 16.10
N GLU A 56 7.97 -20.76 15.83
CA GLU A 56 8.29 -21.26 14.48
C GLU A 56 7.06 -21.18 13.56
N ASP A 57 5.87 -21.51 14.07
CA ASP A 57 4.60 -21.37 13.36
C ASP A 57 4.29 -19.91 13.08
N ALA A 58 4.48 -19.02 14.06
CA ALA A 58 4.32 -17.58 13.88
C ALA A 58 5.29 -17.00 12.83
N ARG A 59 6.56 -17.45 12.82
CA ARG A 59 7.54 -17.06 11.79
C ARG A 59 7.17 -17.58 10.41
N ARG A 60 6.72 -18.84 10.33
CA ARG A 60 6.26 -19.44 9.06
C ARG A 60 5.00 -18.74 8.58
N ASP A 61 4.08 -18.43 9.48
CA ASP A 61 2.87 -17.70 9.17
C ASP A 61 3.17 -16.25 8.79
N ALA A 62 4.09 -15.57 9.49
CA ALA A 62 4.56 -14.25 9.09
C ALA A 62 5.19 -14.27 7.68
N LYS A 63 5.98 -15.32 7.36
CA LYS A 63 6.56 -15.51 6.03
C LYS A 63 5.51 -15.83 4.96
N LEU A 64 4.58 -16.73 5.28
CA LEU A 64 3.43 -17.05 4.43
C LEU A 64 2.48 -15.85 4.34
N TRP A 65 2.42 -15.05 5.37
CA TRP A 65 1.58 -13.87 5.45
C TRP A 65 2.19 -12.70 4.69
N ALA A 66 3.47 -12.42 4.81
CA ALA A 66 4.18 -11.49 3.95
C ALA A 66 4.07 -11.86 2.46
N SER A 67 4.03 -13.15 2.13
CA SER A 67 3.82 -13.63 0.76
C SER A 67 2.34 -13.77 0.33
N ARG A 68 1.39 -13.77 1.28
CA ARG A 68 -0.05 -13.96 1.04
C ARG A 68 -0.92 -12.78 1.41
N SER A 69 -0.40 -11.86 2.26
CA SER A 69 -1.18 -10.76 2.84
C SER A 69 -1.50 -9.64 1.86
N GLU A 70 -1.03 -9.84 0.69
CA GLU A 70 -1.07 -8.87 -0.35
C GLU A 70 -2.11 -9.37 -1.34
N GLY A 71 -3.32 -8.91 -1.18
CA GLY A 71 -4.38 -9.17 -2.15
C GLY A 71 -3.90 -8.98 -3.58
N ASP A 72 -4.75 -9.04 -4.55
CA ASP A 72 -4.49 -8.97 -6.01
C ASP A 72 -3.44 -7.93 -6.49
N ASP A 73 -2.92 -7.08 -5.59
CA ASP A 73 -1.98 -5.98 -5.87
C ASP A 73 -0.51 -6.30 -5.56
N THR A 74 -0.16 -7.53 -5.15
CA THR A 74 1.24 -7.87 -4.85
C THR A 74 1.97 -8.42 -6.06
N ILE A 75 3.15 -7.92 -6.28
CA ILE A 75 4.11 -8.44 -7.25
C ILE A 75 5.40 -8.78 -6.51
N ASP A 76 5.90 -10.00 -6.69
CA ASP A 76 7.22 -10.36 -6.20
C ASP A 76 8.26 -9.59 -7.03
N MET A 77 9.21 -8.95 -6.34
CA MET A 77 10.34 -8.30 -7.01
C MET A 77 11.29 -9.37 -7.52
N ASP A 78 11.70 -9.25 -8.79
CA ASP A 78 12.71 -10.11 -9.38
C ASP A 78 14.10 -9.66 -8.86
N ILE A 79 14.60 -10.38 -7.87
CA ILE A 79 15.96 -10.18 -7.37
C ILE A 79 16.93 -10.70 -8.44
N PRO A 80 17.95 -9.95 -8.83
CA PRO A 80 18.96 -10.45 -9.74
C PRO A 80 19.61 -11.72 -9.15
N LEU A 81 19.32 -12.87 -9.73
CA LEU A 81 19.99 -14.11 -9.40
C LEU A 81 21.35 -14.11 -10.12
N ASP A 82 22.32 -14.81 -9.52
CA ASP A 82 23.68 -14.95 -10.02
C ASP A 82 23.71 -15.44 -11.48
N GLU A 83 24.76 -15.17 -12.22
CA GLU A 83 24.94 -15.24 -13.68
C GLU A 83 24.56 -16.56 -14.41
N GLY A 84 23.93 -17.51 -13.74
CA GLY A 84 23.78 -18.89 -14.23
C GLY A 84 22.52 -19.25 -15.00
N ASP A 85 21.42 -18.49 -14.93
CA ASP A 85 20.11 -19.06 -15.34
C ASP A 85 19.20 -18.17 -16.21
N TYR A 86 19.69 -17.17 -16.90
CA TYR A 86 18.90 -16.51 -17.93
C TYR A 86 19.46 -16.81 -19.32
N GLY A 87 19.03 -17.96 -19.86
CA GLY A 87 19.31 -18.38 -21.24
C GLY A 87 18.62 -17.51 -22.31
N GLN A 88 18.59 -16.19 -22.13
CA GLN A 88 18.22 -15.24 -23.17
C GLN A 88 19.47 -14.56 -23.69
N GLU A 89 19.74 -14.79 -24.97
CA GLU A 89 20.70 -13.98 -25.71
C GLU A 89 20.31 -12.50 -25.58
N PRO A 90 21.28 -11.57 -25.46
CA PRO A 90 20.98 -10.13 -25.43
C PRO A 90 20.20 -9.77 -26.70
N ALA A 91 19.15 -8.93 -26.52
CA ALA A 91 18.28 -8.50 -27.63
C ALA A 91 19.11 -8.05 -28.83
N THR A 92 18.73 -8.50 -30.00
CA THR A 92 19.44 -8.17 -31.24
C THR A 92 19.27 -6.70 -31.58
N MET A 93 20.20 -6.13 -32.36
CA MET A 93 20.07 -4.74 -32.85
C MET A 93 18.76 -4.50 -33.61
N ALA A 94 18.24 -5.54 -34.29
CA ALA A 94 16.95 -5.48 -34.97
C ALA A 94 15.78 -5.33 -33.97
N GLU A 95 15.84 -6.01 -32.85
CA GLU A 95 14.82 -5.87 -31.77
C GLU A 95 14.89 -4.49 -31.12
N HIS A 96 16.08 -3.94 -30.86
CA HIS A 96 16.23 -2.57 -30.36
C HIS A 96 15.61 -1.55 -31.31
N HIS A 97 15.78 -1.73 -32.62
CA HIS A 97 15.15 -0.86 -33.63
C HIS A 97 13.62 -0.94 -33.59
N GLN A 98 13.05 -2.15 -33.41
CA GLN A 98 11.59 -2.31 -33.26
C GLN A 98 11.07 -1.60 -32.02
N TYR A 99 11.74 -1.73 -30.89
CA TYR A 99 11.37 -1.06 -29.63
C TYR A 99 11.51 0.46 -29.75
N TYR A 100 12.53 0.95 -30.44
CA TYR A 100 12.70 2.37 -30.68
C TYR A 100 11.59 2.95 -31.54
N THR A 101 11.25 2.28 -32.63
CA THR A 101 10.12 2.65 -33.50
C THR A 101 8.79 2.65 -32.70
N ALA A 102 8.59 1.67 -31.83
CA ALA A 102 7.42 1.60 -30.98
C ALA A 102 7.35 2.75 -29.95
N LEU A 103 8.48 3.16 -29.38
CA LEU A 103 8.56 4.34 -28.50
C LEU A 103 8.18 5.62 -29.24
N LEU A 104 8.70 5.83 -30.46
CA LEU A 104 8.32 6.99 -31.28
C LEU A 104 6.82 7.00 -31.57
N GLN A 105 6.24 5.84 -31.88
CA GLN A 105 4.80 5.70 -32.07
C GLN A 105 4.02 6.06 -30.80
N THR A 106 4.46 5.61 -29.63
CA THR A 106 3.84 5.94 -28.32
C THR A 106 3.84 7.45 -28.08
N LEU A 107 4.96 8.13 -28.36
CA LEU A 107 5.04 9.59 -28.24
C LEU A 107 4.15 10.31 -29.26
N GLN A 108 4.10 9.82 -30.50
CA GLN A 108 3.20 10.36 -31.54
C GLN A 108 1.73 10.17 -31.11
N ASN A 109 1.35 9.01 -30.60
CA ASN A 109 0.01 8.75 -30.07
C ASN A 109 -0.33 9.73 -28.92
N ALA A 110 0.61 10.03 -28.05
CA ALA A 110 0.40 11.00 -26.97
C ALA A 110 0.13 12.41 -27.52
N VAL A 111 0.80 12.81 -28.60
CA VAL A 111 0.62 14.13 -29.23
C VAL A 111 -0.67 14.23 -30.05
N HIS A 112 -1.12 13.14 -30.68
CA HIS A 112 -2.25 13.17 -31.62
C HIS A 112 -3.55 12.67 -31.02
N ASP A 113 -3.52 11.59 -30.23
CA ASP A 113 -4.71 10.86 -29.80
C ASP A 113 -5.13 11.16 -28.35
N SER A 114 -4.23 11.68 -27.51
CA SER A 114 -4.58 12.07 -26.15
C SER A 114 -5.16 13.49 -26.13
N ASP A 115 -6.39 13.63 -25.65
CA ASP A 115 -7.00 14.96 -25.47
C ASP A 115 -6.20 15.84 -24.48
N ALA A 116 -5.51 15.23 -23.55
CA ALA A 116 -4.74 15.92 -22.52
C ALA A 116 -3.41 16.50 -23.03
N THR A 117 -2.79 15.87 -24.01
CA THR A 117 -1.45 16.22 -24.53
C THR A 117 -1.42 16.53 -26.04
N ARG A 118 -2.61 16.67 -26.64
CA ARG A 118 -2.74 16.98 -28.08
C ARG A 118 -2.00 18.26 -28.43
N GLY A 119 -1.07 18.14 -29.39
CA GLY A 119 -0.27 19.28 -29.88
C GLY A 119 0.77 19.78 -28.86
N SER A 120 1.14 18.99 -27.84
CA SER A 120 2.14 19.37 -26.84
C SER A 120 3.48 19.75 -27.48
N PRO A 121 3.96 21.00 -27.31
CA PRO A 121 5.25 21.42 -27.85
C PRO A 121 6.42 20.71 -27.17
N VAL A 122 6.25 20.30 -25.92
CA VAL A 122 7.26 19.56 -25.15
C VAL A 122 7.51 18.19 -25.74
N LEU A 123 6.44 17.43 -26.01
CA LEU A 123 6.55 16.10 -26.61
C LEU A 123 6.96 16.19 -28.08
N GLN A 124 6.50 17.20 -28.82
CA GLN A 124 6.94 17.43 -30.20
C GLN A 124 8.44 17.71 -30.28
N GLY A 125 8.96 18.54 -29.36
CA GLY A 125 10.39 18.79 -29.22
C GLY A 125 11.18 17.52 -28.95
N LEU A 126 10.73 16.69 -28.00
CA LEU A 126 11.35 15.41 -27.73
C LEU A 126 11.35 14.48 -28.95
N ILE A 127 10.23 14.38 -29.67
CA ILE A 127 10.13 13.58 -30.89
C ILE A 127 11.13 14.08 -31.98
N GLN A 128 11.31 15.40 -32.12
CA GLN A 128 12.29 15.96 -33.03
C GLN A 128 13.72 15.61 -32.63
N ASP A 129 14.07 15.71 -31.35
CA ASP A 129 15.38 15.33 -30.85
C ASP A 129 15.67 13.84 -31.12
N LEU A 130 14.66 12.98 -30.90
CA LEU A 130 14.77 11.54 -31.15
C LEU A 130 14.87 11.19 -32.66
N HIS A 131 14.30 11.99 -33.54
CA HIS A 131 14.39 11.75 -35.03
C HIS A 131 15.72 12.20 -35.61
N GLN A 132 16.40 13.17 -35.01
CA GLN A 132 17.65 13.70 -35.58
C GLN A 132 18.83 12.74 -35.40
N GLU A 133 18.76 11.88 -34.39
CA GLU A 133 19.80 10.89 -34.12
C GLU A 133 19.20 9.47 -34.21
N ASN A 134 19.70 8.67 -35.17
CA ASN A 134 19.31 7.26 -35.27
C ASN A 134 20.34 6.41 -34.51
N PRO A 135 20.13 6.09 -33.24
CA PRO A 135 21.14 5.48 -32.38
C PRO A 135 21.50 4.05 -32.79
N VAL A 136 20.69 3.43 -33.62
CA VAL A 136 20.83 2.01 -33.99
C VAL A 136 21.87 1.81 -35.12
N GLU A 137 22.19 2.85 -35.89
CA GLU A 137 23.16 2.74 -36.97
C GLU A 137 24.61 2.96 -36.58
N GLU A 138 24.90 3.64 -35.44
CA GLU A 138 26.27 4.03 -35.08
C GLU A 138 27.06 3.01 -34.22
N GLY A 139 26.48 1.92 -33.78
CA GLY A 139 27.20 0.77 -33.21
C GLY A 139 27.94 0.99 -31.89
N ARG A 140 28.90 0.11 -31.58
CA ARG A 140 29.60 -0.02 -30.29
C ARG A 140 30.28 1.24 -29.71
N SER A 141 30.59 2.24 -30.46
CA SER A 141 31.22 3.49 -29.97
C SER A 141 30.28 4.31 -29.06
N PHE A 142 29.00 4.04 -29.13
CA PHE A 142 27.96 4.70 -28.34
C PHE A 142 27.90 4.22 -26.90
N VAL A 143 28.10 2.93 -26.65
CA VAL A 143 28.05 2.33 -25.31
C VAL A 143 29.16 2.90 -24.43
N GLN A 144 30.36 3.10 -24.98
CA GLN A 144 31.50 3.61 -24.21
C GLN A 144 31.31 5.08 -23.83
N ARG A 145 30.77 5.92 -24.72
CA ARG A 145 30.43 7.32 -24.41
C ARG A 145 29.33 7.43 -23.35
N HIS A 146 28.46 6.45 -23.27
CA HIS A 146 27.38 6.41 -22.29
C HIS A 146 27.91 6.18 -20.86
N ASP A 147 28.81 5.23 -20.67
CA ASP A 147 29.41 4.97 -19.36
C ASP A 147 30.20 6.17 -18.85
N ASP A 148 30.96 6.82 -19.75
CA ASP A 148 31.68 8.05 -19.45
C ASP A 148 30.72 9.20 -19.10
N PHE A 149 29.61 9.31 -19.82
CA PHE A 149 28.58 10.33 -19.60
C PHE A 149 27.81 10.12 -18.27
N TYR A 150 27.44 8.89 -17.94
CA TYR A 150 26.81 8.59 -16.64
C TYR A 150 27.77 8.80 -15.48
N GLN A 151 29.02 8.48 -15.64
CA GLN A 151 30.08 8.79 -14.68
C GLN A 151 30.24 10.31 -14.53
N GLN A 152 30.20 11.05 -15.62
CA GLN A 152 30.34 12.50 -15.65
C GLN A 152 29.13 13.19 -15.00
N ILE A 153 27.88 12.76 -15.29
CA ILE A 153 26.67 13.27 -14.62
C ILE A 153 26.70 13.00 -13.11
N ARG A 154 27.21 11.85 -12.69
CA ARG A 154 27.39 11.53 -11.27
C ARG A 154 28.46 12.41 -10.62
N CYS A 155 29.49 12.78 -11.34
CA CYS A 155 30.58 13.63 -10.86
C CYS A 155 30.27 15.13 -10.90
N ASP A 156 29.59 15.62 -11.94
CA ASP A 156 29.29 17.04 -12.14
C ASP A 156 28.22 17.60 -11.18
N GLN A 157 27.43 16.73 -10.53
CA GLN A 157 26.48 17.14 -9.51
C GLN A 157 27.13 17.23 -8.13
N ASN A 158 28.22 18.03 -8.01
CA ASN A 158 28.90 18.37 -6.77
C ASN A 158 28.88 17.25 -5.73
N GLY A 159 29.76 16.34 -5.96
CA GLY A 159 30.08 15.21 -5.16
C GLY A 159 29.28 15.06 -3.93
N SER A 160 28.61 14.00 -3.77
CA SER A 160 28.16 13.60 -2.46
C SER A 160 26.71 13.72 -2.07
N LEU A 161 25.79 14.22 -2.86
CA LEU A 161 24.42 13.91 -2.47
C LEU A 161 24.12 12.40 -2.61
N TYR A 162 24.80 11.73 -3.53
CA TYR A 162 24.54 10.31 -3.85
C TYR A 162 25.86 9.59 -4.18
N GLY A 163 26.90 9.79 -3.39
CA GLY A 163 28.16 9.05 -3.48
C GLY A 163 28.00 7.57 -3.14
N PHE A 164 27.06 6.90 -3.83
CA PHE A 164 26.95 5.46 -3.75
C PHE A 164 28.04 4.83 -4.62
N PRO A 165 28.81 3.90 -4.04
CA PRO A 165 29.48 2.93 -4.86
C PRO A 165 28.40 2.26 -5.73
N SER A 166 28.71 1.96 -6.98
CA SER A 166 27.85 1.15 -7.84
C SER A 166 27.48 -0.11 -7.08
N LEU A 167 26.20 -0.26 -6.70
CA LEU A 167 25.74 -1.46 -6.01
C LEU A 167 25.87 -2.62 -6.98
N SER A 168 26.65 -3.62 -6.61
CA SER A 168 26.72 -4.90 -7.33
C SER A 168 25.42 -5.68 -7.18
N GLY A 169 25.24 -6.74 -7.98
CA GLY A 169 24.09 -7.64 -7.83
C GLY A 169 23.99 -8.22 -6.42
N ASP A 170 25.11 -8.59 -5.81
CA ASP A 170 25.17 -9.12 -4.44
C ASP A 170 24.76 -8.07 -3.40
N ASP A 171 25.19 -6.81 -3.59
CA ASP A 171 24.79 -5.72 -2.71
C ASP A 171 23.28 -5.47 -2.77
N ILE A 172 22.70 -5.53 -3.97
CA ILE A 172 21.26 -5.40 -4.18
C ILE A 172 20.51 -6.54 -3.47
N GLN A 173 20.97 -7.78 -3.59
CA GLN A 173 20.37 -8.92 -2.88
C GLN A 173 20.43 -8.75 -1.36
N ALA A 174 21.59 -8.31 -0.83
CA ALA A 174 21.75 -8.04 0.59
C ALA A 174 20.80 -6.94 1.07
N VAL A 175 20.66 -5.85 0.33
CA VAL A 175 19.73 -4.75 0.62
C VAL A 175 18.28 -5.23 0.59
N VAL A 176 17.86 -5.96 -0.44
CA VAL A 176 16.48 -6.49 -0.55
C VAL A 176 16.15 -7.42 0.61
N LYS A 177 17.10 -8.29 1.00
CA LYS A 177 16.95 -9.17 2.17
C LYS A 177 16.82 -8.36 3.46
N ALA A 178 17.64 -7.33 3.64
CA ALA A 178 17.58 -6.45 4.81
C ALA A 178 16.25 -5.68 4.87
N GLN A 179 15.76 -5.15 3.76
CA GLN A 179 14.44 -4.51 3.66
C GLN A 179 13.31 -5.48 3.99
N GLY A 180 13.38 -6.70 3.50
CA GLY A 180 12.39 -7.76 3.81
C GLY A 180 12.35 -8.08 5.31
N MET A 181 13.50 -8.18 5.97
CA MET A 181 13.56 -8.40 7.42
C MET A 181 13.01 -7.21 8.20
N LEU A 182 13.37 -5.99 7.80
CA LEU A 182 12.87 -4.76 8.42
C LEU A 182 11.35 -4.63 8.26
N HIS A 183 10.83 -4.94 7.07
CA HIS A 183 9.40 -5.01 6.79
C HIS A 183 8.65 -5.94 7.74
N LEU A 184 9.14 -7.19 7.89
CA LEU A 184 8.53 -8.17 8.77
C LEU A 184 8.54 -7.72 10.23
N ARG A 185 9.65 -7.12 10.69
CA ARG A 185 9.76 -6.56 12.02
C ARG A 185 8.76 -5.43 12.26
N MET A 186 8.63 -4.50 11.33
CA MET A 186 7.68 -3.38 11.47
C MET A 186 6.23 -3.85 11.40
N LEU A 187 5.92 -4.90 10.64
CA LEU A 187 4.59 -5.52 10.69
C LEU A 187 4.29 -6.11 12.07
N ASP A 188 5.24 -6.83 12.65
CA ASP A 188 5.10 -7.40 13.99
C ASP A 188 4.92 -6.29 15.06
N GLU A 189 5.64 -5.19 14.95
CA GLU A 189 5.47 -4.00 15.79
C GLU A 189 4.08 -3.36 15.65
N ILE A 190 3.58 -3.23 14.43
CA ILE A 190 2.21 -2.71 14.15
C ILE A 190 1.14 -3.64 14.76
N GLU A 191 1.32 -4.94 14.64
CA GLU A 191 0.35 -5.94 15.14
C GLU A 191 0.39 -6.09 16.65
N SER A 192 1.60 -6.04 17.24
CA SER A 192 1.79 -6.11 18.69
C SER A 192 1.43 -4.79 19.38
N GLY A 193 1.36 -3.69 18.66
CA GLY A 193 1.08 -2.36 19.18
C GLY A 193 2.17 -1.80 20.11
N LEU A 194 3.40 -2.36 20.06
CA LEU A 194 4.53 -1.88 20.88
C LEU A 194 5.11 -0.60 20.25
N PRO A 195 5.35 0.46 21.04
CA PRO A 195 5.96 1.67 20.51
C PRO A 195 7.44 1.45 20.17
N ASN A 196 7.90 2.07 19.09
CA ASN A 196 9.26 2.01 18.54
C ASN A 196 10.40 2.46 19.48
N ASN A 197 10.14 2.80 20.75
CA ASN A 197 11.09 3.48 21.62
C ASN A 197 11.91 2.59 22.55
N THR A 198 11.89 1.27 22.42
CA THR A 198 12.60 0.38 23.37
C THR A 198 13.97 -0.12 22.89
N TYR A 199 14.44 0.30 21.73
CA TYR A 199 15.80 -0.04 21.32
C TYR A 199 16.65 1.23 21.24
N GLY A 200 17.36 1.48 22.38
CA GLY A 200 18.35 2.50 22.46
C GLY A 200 19.41 2.34 21.36
N THR A 201 19.98 3.46 20.98
CA THR A 201 21.18 3.60 20.11
C THR A 201 22.36 2.85 20.74
N GLY A 202 22.33 1.54 20.74
CA GLY A 202 23.47 0.68 21.03
C GLY A 202 24.02 0.18 19.72
N ASN A 203 25.28 0.54 19.42
CA ASN A 203 26.12 -0.07 18.40
C ASN A 203 26.36 -1.56 18.70
N GLY A 204 25.30 -2.35 18.73
CA GLY A 204 25.34 -3.81 18.83
C GLY A 204 24.94 -4.39 17.48
N ASN A 205 25.82 -5.19 16.89
CA ASN A 205 25.55 -5.93 15.67
C ASN A 205 24.17 -6.60 15.74
N THR A 206 23.26 -6.15 14.88
CA THR A 206 21.89 -6.69 14.74
C THR A 206 21.87 -8.14 14.22
N GLU A 207 23.02 -8.71 13.87
CA GLU A 207 23.16 -10.13 13.50
C GLU A 207 22.92 -11.09 14.66
N ASP A 208 23.21 -10.69 15.91
CA ASP A 208 23.13 -11.60 17.06
C ASP A 208 21.71 -11.84 17.60
N MET A 209 20.71 -11.03 17.24
CA MET A 209 19.34 -11.21 17.77
C MET A 209 18.40 -12.04 16.91
N LEU A 210 18.66 -12.16 15.61
CA LEU A 210 17.80 -12.90 14.67
C LEU A 210 18.43 -14.17 14.12
N THR A 211 19.75 -14.34 14.25
CA THR A 211 20.50 -15.51 13.79
C THR A 211 20.67 -16.59 14.83
N GLY A 212 20.01 -16.50 15.95
CA GLY A 212 20.14 -17.44 17.06
C GLY A 212 19.94 -18.92 16.74
N PHE A 213 19.74 -19.33 15.48
CA PHE A 213 19.60 -20.73 15.08
C PHE A 213 19.88 -20.97 13.59
N ASN A 214 21.05 -20.54 13.08
CA ASN A 214 21.60 -21.19 11.90
C ASN A 214 22.39 -22.41 12.38
N ASP A 215 22.20 -23.55 11.70
CA ASP A 215 22.85 -24.84 11.99
C ASP A 215 24.39 -24.87 11.76
N ALA A 216 25.04 -23.73 11.64
CA ALA A 216 26.47 -23.61 11.44
C ALA A 216 27.15 -23.03 12.67
N GLU A 217 27.90 -23.89 13.34
CA GLU A 217 28.98 -23.61 14.28
C GLU A 217 28.69 -22.70 15.49
N ILE A 218 28.40 -23.34 16.64
CA ILE A 218 28.52 -22.72 17.96
C ILE A 218 30.02 -22.63 18.30
N PRO A 219 30.64 -21.42 18.37
CA PRO A 219 32.01 -21.30 18.86
C PRO A 219 32.01 -21.54 20.37
N PHE A 220 32.72 -22.57 20.81
CA PHE A 220 32.98 -22.78 22.24
C PHE A 220 33.93 -21.71 22.76
N PRO A 221 33.64 -21.04 23.90
CA PRO A 221 34.56 -20.10 24.50
C PRO A 221 35.81 -20.82 24.97
N ARG A 222 37.00 -20.39 24.49
CA ARG A 222 38.28 -20.83 25.01
C ARG A 222 38.42 -20.37 26.46
N GLN A 223 38.80 -21.27 27.37
CA GLN A 223 39.11 -20.98 28.77
C GLN A 223 40.08 -19.79 28.86
N GLY A 224 39.71 -18.75 29.55
CA GLY A 224 40.63 -17.71 30.03
C GLY A 224 40.27 -16.25 29.75
N GLN A 225 39.06 -15.85 29.51
CA GLN A 225 38.70 -14.43 29.53
C GLN A 225 37.64 -14.12 30.60
N ASN A 226 37.99 -13.14 31.46
CA ASN A 226 37.14 -12.65 32.54
C ASN A 226 35.79 -12.18 32.01
N LEU A 227 34.74 -12.85 32.37
CA LEU A 227 33.36 -12.46 32.17
C LEU A 227 33.07 -11.17 32.93
N VAL A 228 33.09 -10.04 32.26
CA VAL A 228 32.36 -8.86 32.73
C VAL A 228 30.89 -9.22 32.63
N THR A 229 30.23 -9.30 33.75
CA THR A 229 28.78 -9.58 33.87
C THR A 229 27.97 -8.55 33.12
N ALA A 230 27.67 -8.84 31.85
CA ALA A 230 26.54 -8.19 31.17
C ALA A 230 25.29 -8.63 31.95
N GLN A 231 24.60 -7.69 32.56
CA GLN A 231 23.27 -7.91 33.11
C GLN A 231 22.35 -8.33 31.98
N THR A 232 22.14 -9.64 31.81
CA THR A 232 21.08 -10.20 31.00
C THR A 232 19.77 -9.69 31.58
N GLN A 233 19.15 -8.75 30.87
CA GLN A 233 17.76 -8.38 31.15
C GLN A 233 16.91 -9.62 30.88
N VAL A 234 16.47 -10.26 31.95
CA VAL A 234 15.46 -11.31 31.91
C VAL A 234 14.26 -10.73 31.18
N PRO A 235 13.68 -11.42 30.18
CA PRO A 235 12.44 -10.96 29.54
C PRO A 235 11.42 -10.75 30.65
N ARG A 236 11.03 -9.49 30.88
CA ARG A 236 9.98 -9.20 31.85
C ARG A 236 8.70 -9.76 31.28
N ILE A 237 8.16 -10.78 31.89
CA ILE A 237 6.78 -11.18 31.72
C ILE A 237 5.96 -9.99 32.23
N PHE A 238 5.41 -9.22 31.31
CA PHE A 238 4.43 -8.20 31.69
C PHE A 238 3.16 -8.94 32.10
N VAL A 239 2.98 -9.09 33.42
CA VAL A 239 1.65 -9.33 33.96
C VAL A 239 0.93 -8.01 33.80
N ASP A 240 -0.08 -7.99 32.92
CA ASP A 240 -0.91 -6.83 32.66
C ASP A 240 -1.74 -6.54 33.94
N VAL A 241 -1.17 -5.78 34.84
CA VAL A 241 -1.92 -5.14 35.92
C VAL A 241 -2.49 -3.88 35.26
N GLY A 242 -3.69 -3.99 34.66
CA GLY A 242 -4.36 -2.91 33.95
C GLY A 242 -4.29 -1.62 34.77
N PRO A 243 -4.02 -0.47 34.13
CA PRO A 243 -4.01 0.80 34.85
C PRO A 243 -5.39 1.06 35.46
N GLU A 244 -5.41 1.60 36.66
CA GLU A 244 -6.65 1.97 37.37
C GLU A 244 -7.46 3.07 36.66
N THR A 245 -6.85 3.79 35.67
CA THR A 245 -7.46 4.93 34.98
C THR A 245 -8.50 4.47 33.98
N ALA A 246 -9.71 5.03 34.08
CA ALA A 246 -10.82 4.74 33.17
C ALA A 246 -10.53 5.19 31.71
N PHE A 247 -11.04 4.44 30.72
CA PHE A 247 -10.92 4.80 29.29
C PHE A 247 -11.51 6.17 29.00
N VAL A 248 -12.63 6.54 29.65
CA VAL A 248 -13.26 7.87 29.49
C VAL A 248 -12.33 9.00 29.91
N GLU A 249 -11.58 8.85 30.97
CA GLU A 249 -10.64 9.87 31.45
C GLU A 249 -9.45 10.02 30.50
N LEU A 250 -8.83 8.90 30.11
CA LEU A 250 -7.77 8.90 29.09
C LEU A 250 -8.28 9.44 27.74
N GLY A 251 -9.53 9.13 27.37
CA GLY A 251 -10.17 9.69 26.20
C GLY A 251 -10.33 11.19 26.25
N ARG A 252 -10.63 11.80 27.42
CA ARG A 252 -10.66 13.26 27.57
C ARG A 252 -9.29 13.89 27.42
N LEU A 253 -8.26 13.27 28.02
CA LEU A 253 -6.88 13.73 27.88
C LEU A 253 -6.40 13.66 26.40
N ALA A 254 -6.64 12.55 25.74
CA ALA A 254 -6.31 12.36 24.33
C ALA A 254 -7.06 13.36 23.42
N ALA A 255 -8.36 13.61 23.69
CA ALA A 255 -9.16 14.59 22.95
C ALA A 255 -8.59 16.01 23.10
N SER A 256 -8.18 16.40 24.31
CA SER A 256 -7.53 17.69 24.56
C SER A 256 -6.18 17.79 23.87
N LYS A 257 -5.31 16.77 24.03
CA LYS A 257 -3.98 16.69 23.38
C LYS A 257 -4.07 16.79 21.85
N LYS A 258 -5.05 16.12 21.24
CA LYS A 258 -5.29 16.15 19.79
C LYS A 258 -6.19 17.29 19.34
N THR A 259 -6.64 18.15 20.24
CA THR A 259 -7.57 19.27 19.92
C THR A 259 -8.78 18.83 19.10
N LEU A 260 -9.47 17.79 19.57
CA LEU A 260 -10.65 17.27 18.90
C LEU A 260 -11.84 18.24 19.05
N ASN A 261 -12.62 18.41 17.97
CA ASN A 261 -13.90 19.14 18.06
C ASN A 261 -14.98 18.28 18.74
N ASN A 262 -16.16 18.86 18.98
CA ASN A 262 -17.23 18.23 19.73
C ASN A 262 -17.67 16.86 19.14
N LEU A 263 -17.82 16.76 17.82
CA LEU A 263 -18.24 15.52 17.18
C LEU A 263 -17.13 14.47 17.14
N GLN A 264 -15.88 14.86 16.93
CA GLN A 264 -14.73 13.99 17.04
C GLN A 264 -14.56 13.47 18.47
N ASN A 265 -14.69 14.33 19.47
CA ASN A 265 -14.66 13.94 20.88
C ASN A 265 -15.84 13.01 21.22
N MET A 266 -17.05 13.29 20.74
CA MET A 266 -18.20 12.40 20.91
C MET A 266 -17.92 11.01 20.35
N ALA A 267 -17.38 10.91 19.14
CA ALA A 267 -17.04 9.64 18.52
C ALA A 267 -16.05 8.84 19.37
N LEU A 268 -15.01 9.48 19.92
CA LEU A 268 -14.04 8.88 20.84
C LEU A 268 -14.67 8.46 22.15
N GLN A 269 -15.44 9.33 22.79
CA GLN A 269 -16.02 9.10 24.11
C GLN A 269 -17.07 7.99 24.13
N LEU A 270 -17.83 7.79 23.06
CA LEU A 270 -18.75 6.68 22.93
C LEU A 270 -18.02 5.32 23.01
N VAL A 271 -16.88 5.20 22.35
CA VAL A 271 -16.02 4.02 22.43
C VAL A 271 -15.44 3.86 23.85
N CYS A 272 -14.89 4.92 24.42
CA CYS A 272 -14.30 4.89 25.76
C CYS A 272 -15.32 4.51 26.84
N ARG A 273 -16.52 5.12 26.83
CA ARG A 273 -17.62 4.75 27.75
C ARG A 273 -18.02 3.28 27.64
N PHE A 274 -18.08 2.77 26.41
CA PHE A 274 -18.38 1.36 26.20
C PHE A 274 -17.27 0.45 26.75
N LEU A 275 -16.00 0.80 26.52
CA LEU A 275 -14.85 0.02 27.03
C LEU A 275 -14.81 -0.02 28.54
N ASP A 276 -15.12 1.08 29.25
CA ASP A 276 -15.24 1.09 30.70
C ASP A 276 -16.38 0.16 31.17
N LYS A 277 -17.56 0.22 30.51
CA LYS A 277 -18.66 -0.71 30.80
C LYS A 277 -18.24 -2.17 30.56
N TYR A 278 -17.57 -2.44 29.45
CA TYR A 278 -17.09 -3.79 29.11
C TYR A 278 -16.05 -4.31 30.11
N THR A 279 -15.14 -3.43 30.56
CA THR A 279 -14.13 -3.80 31.58
C THR A 279 -14.79 -4.13 32.92
N ALA A 280 -15.86 -3.43 33.29
CA ALA A 280 -16.59 -3.68 34.53
C ALA A 280 -17.40 -5.00 34.49
N ASP A 281 -18.07 -5.29 33.36
CA ASP A 281 -18.86 -6.51 33.18
C ASP A 281 -18.90 -6.92 31.69
N PRO A 282 -17.96 -7.78 31.26
CA PRO A 282 -17.86 -8.23 29.87
C PRO A 282 -19.10 -9.02 29.38
N GLU A 283 -19.78 -9.73 30.27
CA GLU A 283 -20.90 -10.58 29.86
C GLU A 283 -22.16 -9.76 29.58
N SER A 284 -22.46 -8.74 30.38
CA SER A 284 -23.64 -7.90 30.21
C SER A 284 -23.45 -6.74 29.22
N ALA A 285 -22.21 -6.35 28.92
CA ALA A 285 -21.90 -5.19 28.07
C ALA A 285 -22.35 -5.37 26.62
N GLY A 286 -22.26 -6.61 26.08
CA GLY A 286 -22.55 -6.91 24.68
C GLY A 286 -21.44 -6.43 23.72
N GLN A 287 -21.80 -5.98 22.53
CA GLN A 287 -20.88 -5.45 21.52
C GLN A 287 -21.30 -4.03 21.10
N HIS A 288 -20.32 -3.19 20.78
CA HIS A 288 -20.52 -1.82 20.28
C HIS A 288 -20.16 -1.73 18.80
N PHE A 289 -21.16 -1.40 17.99
CA PHE A 289 -21.00 -1.20 16.55
C PHE A 289 -21.21 0.27 16.23
N GLN A 290 -20.14 0.94 15.79
CA GLN A 290 -20.17 2.39 15.50
C GLN A 290 -19.69 2.67 14.09
N TYR A 291 -20.41 3.52 13.38
CA TYR A 291 -19.96 4.15 12.15
C TYR A 291 -19.59 5.62 12.39
N THR A 292 -18.37 5.99 12.03
CA THR A 292 -17.93 7.40 12.08
C THR A 292 -17.71 7.87 10.65
N GLY A 293 -18.71 8.57 10.12
CA GLY A 293 -18.71 9.13 8.77
C GLY A 293 -18.20 10.56 8.72
N GLY A 294 -17.88 11.03 7.52
CA GLY A 294 -17.51 12.42 7.28
C GLY A 294 -16.72 12.60 5.99
N GLN A 295 -16.81 13.81 5.42
CA GLN A 295 -16.07 14.17 4.21
C GLN A 295 -14.55 13.98 4.41
N ALA A 296 -13.82 13.94 3.27
CA ALA A 296 -12.36 14.02 3.31
C ALA A 296 -11.94 15.36 3.95
N GLY A 297 -11.08 15.30 4.98
CA GLY A 297 -10.63 16.50 5.70
C GLY A 297 -11.45 16.86 6.94
N THR A 298 -12.42 16.06 7.38
CA THR A 298 -13.16 16.25 8.63
C THR A 298 -12.46 15.68 9.86
N GLY A 299 -11.27 15.10 9.71
CA GLY A 299 -10.45 14.63 10.83
C GLY A 299 -10.81 13.26 11.37
N LYS A 300 -11.33 12.34 10.56
CA LYS A 300 -11.53 10.92 10.93
C LYS A 300 -10.27 10.29 11.50
N SER A 301 -9.13 10.45 10.83
CA SER A 301 -7.84 9.91 11.28
C SER A 301 -7.39 10.47 12.64
N ARG A 302 -7.78 11.70 13.01
CA ARG A 302 -7.48 12.28 14.34
C ARG A 302 -8.21 11.54 15.46
N VAL A 303 -9.42 11.03 15.19
CA VAL A 303 -10.15 10.19 16.16
C VAL A 303 -9.43 8.85 16.34
N VAL A 304 -8.89 8.27 15.25
CA VAL A 304 -8.05 7.05 15.32
C VAL A 304 -6.79 7.31 16.14
N ASP A 305 -6.09 8.42 15.86
CA ASP A 305 -4.86 8.79 16.60
C ASP A 305 -5.12 9.06 18.08
N ALA A 306 -6.26 9.67 18.41
CA ALA A 306 -6.65 9.86 19.81
C ALA A 306 -6.95 8.53 20.49
N LEU A 307 -7.62 7.60 19.79
CA LEU A 307 -7.88 6.26 20.34
C LEU A 307 -6.58 5.46 20.51
N LYS A 308 -5.61 5.58 19.60
CA LYS A 308 -4.25 5.02 19.79
C LYS A 308 -3.60 5.56 21.06
N ASP A 309 -3.61 6.89 21.26
CA ASP A 309 -3.04 7.51 22.45
C ASP A 309 -3.69 6.93 23.73
N VAL A 310 -5.02 6.72 23.74
CA VAL A 310 -5.73 6.10 24.89
C VAL A 310 -5.17 4.71 25.21
N PHE A 311 -4.98 3.86 24.20
CA PHE A 311 -4.46 2.51 24.42
C PHE A 311 -2.97 2.48 24.78
N ILE A 312 -2.17 3.42 24.23
CA ILE A 312 -0.75 3.58 24.57
C ILE A 312 -0.60 4.04 26.03
N GLU A 313 -1.31 5.10 26.44
CA GLU A 313 -1.26 5.62 27.81
C GLU A 313 -1.77 4.58 28.83
N ARG A 314 -2.65 3.67 28.40
CA ARG A 314 -3.10 2.54 29.20
C ARG A 314 -2.09 1.39 29.25
N GLY A 315 -1.01 1.42 28.46
CA GLY A 315 -0.06 0.32 28.33
C GLY A 315 -0.61 -0.91 27.60
N GLN A 316 -1.70 -0.77 26.87
CA GLN A 316 -2.43 -1.86 26.20
C GLN A 316 -2.61 -1.67 24.68
N PRO A 317 -1.61 -1.16 23.93
CA PRO A 317 -1.77 -0.89 22.49
C PRO A 317 -2.08 -2.17 21.68
N HIS A 318 -1.65 -3.34 22.14
CA HIS A 318 -1.89 -4.64 21.51
C HIS A 318 -3.38 -5.05 21.46
N LEU A 319 -4.25 -4.43 22.24
CA LEU A 319 -5.70 -4.72 22.26
C LEU A 319 -6.46 -3.99 21.16
N LEU A 320 -5.82 -3.02 20.49
CA LEU A 320 -6.38 -2.26 19.37
C LEU A 320 -5.90 -2.86 18.05
N GLN A 321 -6.83 -3.14 17.14
CA GLN A 321 -6.52 -3.53 15.77
C GLN A 321 -6.98 -2.45 14.80
N ILE A 322 -6.04 -1.88 14.06
CA ILE A 322 -6.32 -0.81 13.09
C ILE A 322 -6.15 -1.38 11.69
N THR A 323 -7.18 -1.22 10.86
CA THR A 323 -7.15 -1.72 9.49
C THR A 323 -7.73 -0.70 8.51
N GLY A 324 -7.27 -0.77 7.26
CA GLY A 324 -7.86 -0.05 6.13
C GLY A 324 -8.32 -1.02 5.05
N THR A 325 -9.22 -0.57 4.19
CA THR A 325 -9.71 -1.38 3.05
C THR A 325 -8.70 -1.47 1.91
N SER A 326 -7.72 -0.58 1.86
CA SER A 326 -6.61 -0.58 0.88
C SER A 326 -5.27 -0.41 1.58
N GLY A 327 -4.17 -0.75 0.89
CA GLY A 327 -2.81 -0.56 1.41
C GLY A 327 -2.51 0.90 1.75
N SER A 328 -2.93 1.85 0.91
CA SER A 328 -2.75 3.28 1.15
C SER A 328 -3.56 3.78 2.35
N ALA A 329 -4.82 3.35 2.50
CA ALA A 329 -5.64 3.69 3.67
C ALA A 329 -5.01 3.13 4.97
N ALA A 330 -4.59 1.87 4.96
CA ALA A 330 -3.93 1.23 6.09
C ALA A 330 -2.63 1.95 6.49
N ALA A 331 -1.77 2.29 5.52
CA ALA A 331 -0.52 3.01 5.76
C ALA A 331 -0.76 4.39 6.36
N GLN A 332 -1.78 5.11 5.88
CA GLN A 332 -2.11 6.47 6.33
C GLN A 332 -2.50 6.52 7.81
N ILE A 333 -3.19 5.49 8.31
CA ILE A 333 -3.60 5.41 9.72
C ILE A 333 -2.65 4.57 10.57
N GLY A 334 -1.53 4.10 10.01
CA GLY A 334 -0.54 3.27 10.70
C GLY A 334 -1.11 1.91 11.13
N GLY A 335 -1.88 1.28 10.25
CA GLY A 335 -2.47 -0.03 10.43
C GLY A 335 -2.07 -0.99 9.30
N THR A 336 -2.80 -2.11 9.20
CA THR A 336 -2.66 -3.13 8.15
C THR A 336 -3.91 -3.19 7.29
N THR A 337 -3.88 -3.86 6.12
CA THR A 337 -5.12 -4.05 5.36
C THR A 337 -6.04 -5.02 6.10
N VAL A 338 -7.36 -4.81 6.00
CA VAL A 338 -8.33 -5.69 6.64
C VAL A 338 -8.26 -7.12 6.07
N HIS A 339 -7.95 -7.26 4.78
CA HIS A 339 -7.72 -8.56 4.15
C HIS A 339 -6.59 -9.32 4.83
N SER A 340 -5.48 -8.66 5.01
CA SER A 340 -4.29 -9.16 5.65
C SER A 340 -4.56 -9.53 7.12
N ALA A 341 -5.07 -8.61 7.91
CA ALA A 341 -5.36 -8.81 9.32
C ALA A 341 -6.30 -10.01 9.56
N CYS A 342 -7.37 -10.11 8.78
CA CYS A 342 -8.35 -11.18 8.91
C CYS A 342 -7.99 -12.46 8.12
N GLY A 343 -6.92 -12.44 7.31
CA GLY A 343 -6.50 -13.59 6.50
C GLY A 343 -7.49 -13.93 5.39
N LEU A 344 -8.08 -12.90 4.75
CA LEU A 344 -8.95 -13.09 3.58
C LEU A 344 -8.08 -13.43 2.37
N ASP A 345 -8.30 -14.60 1.78
CA ASP A 345 -7.59 -15.04 0.59
C ASP A 345 -8.53 -15.01 -0.61
N THR A 346 -8.26 -14.13 -1.57
CA THR A 346 -9.06 -13.98 -2.79
C THR A 346 -9.02 -15.19 -3.71
N ARG A 347 -8.08 -16.14 -3.48
CA ARG A 347 -7.89 -17.36 -4.28
C ARG A 347 -8.55 -18.61 -3.68
N ARG A 348 -9.09 -18.52 -2.46
CA ARG A 348 -9.75 -19.67 -1.83
C ARG A 348 -11.18 -19.83 -2.32
N SER A 349 -11.54 -21.04 -2.71
CA SER A 349 -12.95 -21.43 -2.87
C SER A 349 -13.66 -21.32 -1.52
N SER A 350 -14.87 -20.75 -1.50
CA SER A 350 -15.69 -20.57 -0.30
C SER A 350 -16.00 -21.85 0.50
N ASN A 351 -15.69 -23.01 -0.05
CA ASN A 351 -15.98 -24.32 0.55
C ASN A 351 -14.79 -24.95 1.30
N GLN A 352 -13.62 -24.30 1.36
CA GLN A 352 -12.50 -24.82 2.14
C GLN A 352 -12.60 -24.41 3.62
N PRO A 353 -12.34 -25.35 4.56
CA PRO A 353 -12.39 -25.01 5.99
C PRO A 353 -11.32 -23.96 6.31
N LEU A 354 -11.69 -22.96 7.12
CA LEU A 354 -10.78 -21.94 7.61
C LEU A 354 -9.82 -22.57 8.62
N SER A 355 -8.53 -22.46 8.37
CA SER A 355 -7.47 -22.91 9.27
C SER A 355 -6.53 -21.76 9.54
N PHE A 356 -6.40 -21.39 10.80
CA PHE A 356 -5.50 -20.34 11.27
C PHE A 356 -4.51 -20.91 12.29
N SER A 357 -3.33 -20.33 12.39
CA SER A 357 -2.38 -20.72 13.44
C SER A 357 -2.90 -20.36 14.84
N GLU A 358 -2.51 -21.13 15.82
CA GLU A 358 -2.90 -20.88 17.21
C GLU A 358 -2.35 -19.52 17.72
N GLY A 359 -1.18 -19.09 17.24
CA GLY A 359 -0.64 -17.75 17.55
C GLY A 359 -1.54 -16.63 17.05
N LYS A 360 -2.05 -16.74 15.80
CA LYS A 360 -2.98 -15.76 15.26
C LYS A 360 -4.32 -15.75 15.98
N LYS A 361 -4.84 -16.93 16.34
CA LYS A 361 -6.06 -17.03 17.16
C LYS A 361 -5.88 -16.39 18.53
N TRP A 362 -4.76 -16.67 19.19
CA TRP A 362 -4.45 -16.10 20.50
C TRP A 362 -4.38 -14.56 20.45
N MET A 363 -3.71 -14.01 19.45
CA MET A 363 -3.65 -12.56 19.23
C MET A 363 -5.04 -11.95 19.04
N TRP A 364 -5.89 -12.56 18.20
CA TRP A 364 -7.23 -12.06 17.95
C TRP A 364 -8.18 -12.21 19.14
N LYS A 365 -7.98 -13.21 20.00
CA LYS A 365 -8.77 -13.37 21.24
C LYS A 365 -8.58 -12.20 22.20
N GLN A 366 -7.44 -11.54 22.17
CA GLN A 366 -7.15 -10.39 23.03
C GLN A 366 -7.73 -9.07 22.50
N LYS A 367 -7.95 -8.92 21.20
CA LYS A 367 -8.39 -7.65 20.59
C LYS A 367 -9.74 -7.20 21.17
N LEU A 368 -9.77 -5.96 21.69
CA LEU A 368 -10.97 -5.30 22.19
C LEU A 368 -11.62 -4.40 21.14
N VAL A 369 -10.82 -3.80 20.26
CA VAL A 369 -11.30 -2.85 19.27
C VAL A 369 -10.75 -3.23 17.90
N LEU A 370 -11.66 -3.28 16.91
CA LEU A 370 -11.33 -3.38 15.47
C LEU A 370 -11.78 -2.09 14.79
N ILE A 371 -10.84 -1.41 14.13
CA ILE A 371 -11.12 -0.26 13.26
C ILE A 371 -10.96 -0.70 11.81
N ILE A 372 -11.94 -0.36 10.96
CA ILE A 372 -11.87 -0.51 9.51
C ILE A 372 -12.11 0.86 8.88
N ASP A 373 -11.05 1.46 8.32
CA ASP A 373 -11.12 2.76 7.65
C ASP A 373 -11.37 2.61 6.14
N GLU A 374 -11.83 3.69 5.50
CA GLU A 374 -12.26 3.77 4.10
C GLU A 374 -13.35 2.74 3.75
N VAL A 375 -14.35 2.63 4.65
CA VAL A 375 -15.43 1.63 4.55
C VAL A 375 -16.26 1.72 3.26
N SER A 376 -16.23 2.85 2.54
CA SER A 376 -16.92 2.99 1.25
C SER A 376 -16.45 1.97 0.22
N MET A 377 -15.18 1.57 0.29
CA MET A 377 -14.58 0.56 -0.59
C MET A 377 -14.81 -0.88 -0.12
N LEU A 378 -15.52 -1.08 1.00
CA LEU A 378 -15.83 -2.38 1.54
C LEU A 378 -17.20 -2.87 1.01
N GLY A 379 -17.21 -4.04 0.37
CA GLY A 379 -18.44 -4.66 -0.11
C GLY A 379 -19.13 -5.50 0.97
N GLY A 380 -20.42 -5.78 0.75
CA GLY A 380 -21.18 -6.59 1.68
C GLY A 380 -20.68 -8.03 1.81
N ALA A 381 -20.26 -8.65 0.70
CA ALA A 381 -19.70 -10.00 0.73
C ALA A 381 -18.39 -10.03 1.53
N THR A 382 -17.53 -9.05 1.31
CA THR A 382 -16.25 -8.91 2.06
C THR A 382 -16.50 -8.68 3.55
N LEU A 383 -17.47 -7.82 3.95
CA LEU A 383 -17.80 -7.61 5.37
C LEU A 383 -18.29 -8.92 6.04
N TYR A 384 -19.07 -9.72 5.32
CA TYR A 384 -19.51 -11.02 5.80
C TYR A 384 -18.34 -11.99 5.99
N GLU A 385 -17.39 -12.06 5.03
CA GLU A 385 -16.20 -12.90 5.13
C GLU A 385 -15.31 -12.44 6.29
N ILE A 386 -15.13 -11.13 6.52
CA ILE A 386 -14.41 -10.60 7.69
C ILE A 386 -15.04 -11.15 8.98
N SER A 387 -16.36 -11.03 9.11
CA SER A 387 -17.06 -11.54 10.31
C SER A 387 -16.87 -13.03 10.48
N ARG A 388 -16.98 -13.83 9.42
CA ARG A 388 -16.81 -15.29 9.43
C ARG A 388 -15.38 -15.70 9.83
N HIS A 389 -14.38 -15.01 9.29
CA HIS A 389 -12.96 -15.25 9.64
C HIS A 389 -12.69 -14.92 11.11
N LEU A 390 -13.22 -13.80 11.59
CA LEU A 390 -13.08 -13.41 13.00
C LEU A 390 -13.80 -14.38 13.95
N GLN A 391 -14.95 -14.92 13.57
CA GLN A 391 -15.64 -15.99 14.30
C GLN A 391 -14.72 -17.21 14.47
N SER A 392 -14.03 -17.62 13.40
CA SER A 392 -13.09 -18.74 13.44
C SER A 392 -11.80 -18.39 14.21
N LEU A 393 -11.26 -17.18 14.06
CA LEU A 393 -10.05 -16.72 14.76
C LEU A 393 -10.24 -16.60 16.27
N ARG A 394 -11.44 -16.26 16.72
CA ARG A 394 -11.77 -16.07 18.13
C ARG A 394 -12.48 -17.27 18.77
N ASP A 395 -12.70 -18.34 18.00
CA ASP A 395 -13.48 -19.51 18.40
C ASP A 395 -14.88 -19.12 18.96
N CYS A 396 -15.54 -18.16 18.32
CA CYS A 396 -16.85 -17.63 18.73
C CYS A 396 -17.80 -17.53 17.53
N PRO A 397 -18.39 -18.66 17.08
CA PRO A 397 -19.19 -18.74 15.84
C PRO A 397 -20.53 -18.00 15.92
N ASP A 398 -21.09 -17.85 17.13
CA ASP A 398 -22.44 -17.35 17.32
C ASP A 398 -22.53 -15.82 17.40
N LYS A 399 -21.41 -15.12 17.59
CA LYS A 399 -21.37 -13.66 17.72
C LYS A 399 -20.81 -13.01 16.46
N PRO A 400 -21.41 -11.92 15.96
CA PRO A 400 -20.87 -11.13 14.86
C PRO A 400 -19.41 -10.74 15.14
N PHE A 401 -18.55 -10.74 14.12
CA PHE A 401 -17.14 -10.42 14.22
C PHE A 401 -16.40 -11.21 15.33
N GLY A 402 -16.86 -12.45 15.59
CA GLY A 402 -16.25 -13.29 16.65
C GLY A 402 -16.33 -12.68 18.06
N GLY A 403 -17.34 -11.85 18.33
CA GLY A 403 -17.55 -11.26 19.64
C GLY A 403 -16.52 -10.18 20.02
N ILE A 404 -15.84 -9.54 19.06
CA ILE A 404 -15.00 -8.36 19.35
C ILE A 404 -15.86 -7.28 20.02
N PRO A 405 -15.46 -6.75 21.20
CA PRO A 405 -16.28 -5.81 21.95
C PRO A 405 -16.67 -4.54 21.18
N VAL A 406 -15.73 -3.95 20.44
CA VAL A 406 -15.95 -2.74 19.65
C VAL A 406 -15.55 -2.96 18.19
N VAL A 407 -16.47 -2.72 17.27
CA VAL A 407 -16.17 -2.64 15.83
C VAL A 407 -16.50 -1.24 15.34
N LEU A 408 -15.49 -0.54 14.89
CA LEU A 408 -15.57 0.85 14.41
C LEU A 408 -15.34 0.89 12.90
N LEU A 409 -16.37 1.25 12.15
CA LEU A 409 -16.28 1.51 10.71
C LEU A 409 -16.13 3.01 10.47
N MET A 410 -15.16 3.39 9.63
CA MET A 410 -14.88 4.79 9.33
C MET A 410 -14.82 5.02 7.82
N GLY A 411 -15.25 6.20 7.35
CA GLY A 411 -15.15 6.53 5.94
C GLY A 411 -16.18 7.54 5.44
N ASP A 412 -16.32 7.62 4.13
CA ASP A 412 -17.25 8.52 3.45
C ASP A 412 -17.91 7.81 2.27
N PHE A 413 -19.16 7.47 2.37
CA PHE A 413 -19.89 6.78 1.29
C PHE A 413 -20.15 7.63 0.03
N TYR A 414 -19.77 8.90 0.03
CA TYR A 414 -19.71 9.72 -1.18
C TYR A 414 -18.37 9.56 -1.94
N GLN A 415 -17.46 8.69 -1.45
CA GLN A 415 -16.24 8.30 -2.12
C GLN A 415 -16.42 6.97 -2.86
N PHE A 416 -15.34 6.43 -3.47
CA PHE A 416 -15.45 5.26 -4.32
C PHE A 416 -16.10 4.07 -3.62
N ALA A 417 -17.04 3.45 -4.33
CA ALA A 417 -17.63 2.19 -3.97
C ALA A 417 -16.66 1.02 -4.19
N PRO A 418 -16.91 -0.17 -3.59
CA PRO A 418 -16.07 -1.32 -3.76
C PRO A 418 -16.01 -1.76 -5.24
N VAL A 419 -14.81 -2.15 -5.68
CA VAL A 419 -14.60 -2.68 -7.03
C VAL A 419 -15.19 -4.08 -7.12
N LEU A 420 -16.00 -4.36 -8.15
CA LEU A 420 -16.66 -5.65 -8.42
C LEU A 420 -17.68 -6.13 -7.35
N GLU A 421 -17.88 -5.37 -6.28
CA GLU A 421 -18.88 -5.65 -5.26
C GLU A 421 -19.95 -4.54 -5.19
N THR A 422 -20.98 -4.78 -4.37
CA THR A 422 -22.02 -3.77 -4.10
C THR A 422 -21.74 -3.07 -2.79
N SER A 423 -22.00 -1.76 -2.75
CA SER A 423 -21.89 -0.95 -1.52
C SER A 423 -22.70 -1.54 -0.37
N LEU A 424 -22.21 -1.38 0.85
CA LEU A 424 -22.91 -1.74 2.09
C LEU A 424 -24.28 -1.03 2.26
N LEU A 425 -24.48 0.09 1.57
CA LEU A 425 -25.69 0.87 1.67
C LEU A 425 -26.88 0.29 0.89
N VAL A 426 -26.62 -0.60 -0.08
CA VAL A 426 -27.63 -1.12 -1.01
C VAL A 426 -27.82 -2.63 -0.84
N ASN A 427 -29.07 -3.08 -0.72
CA ASN A 427 -29.41 -4.51 -0.64
C ASN A 427 -29.87 -5.05 -1.99
N LYS A 428 -29.06 -5.87 -2.65
CA LYS A 428 -29.37 -6.48 -3.96
C LYS A 428 -30.46 -7.54 -3.94
N LEU A 429 -30.72 -8.21 -2.81
CA LEU A 429 -31.71 -9.28 -2.75
C LEU A 429 -33.15 -8.78 -2.91
N LEU A 430 -33.42 -7.52 -2.62
CA LEU A 430 -34.74 -6.93 -2.84
C LEU A 430 -35.06 -6.70 -4.32
N GLU A 431 -34.07 -6.82 -5.22
CA GLU A 431 -34.21 -6.53 -6.66
C GLU A 431 -34.24 -7.78 -7.55
N SER A 432 -33.80 -8.93 -7.04
CA SER A 432 -33.75 -10.16 -7.84
C SER A 432 -35.03 -10.97 -7.71
N SER A 433 -35.62 -11.28 -8.87
CA SER A 433 -36.65 -12.33 -8.93
C SER A 433 -36.05 -13.63 -8.36
N LEU A 434 -36.78 -14.26 -7.44
CA LEU A 434 -36.39 -15.41 -6.60
C LEU A 434 -35.85 -16.66 -7.34
N SER A 435 -35.74 -16.65 -8.66
CA SER A 435 -35.44 -17.86 -9.44
C SER A 435 -33.96 -18.17 -9.66
N SER A 436 -33.01 -17.26 -9.33
CA SER A 436 -31.58 -17.53 -9.45
C SER A 436 -30.67 -16.64 -8.56
N VAL A 437 -30.83 -16.77 -7.23
CA VAL A 437 -29.96 -16.04 -6.31
C VAL A 437 -28.63 -16.77 -6.19
N GLY A 438 -27.55 -16.22 -6.79
CA GLY A 438 -26.18 -16.75 -6.68
C GLY A 438 -25.58 -16.58 -5.28
N GLN A 439 -24.58 -17.39 -4.94
CA GLN A 439 -23.89 -17.37 -3.65
C GLN A 439 -23.36 -15.96 -3.27
N ALA A 440 -22.89 -15.20 -4.25
CA ALA A 440 -22.41 -13.84 -4.04
C ALA A 440 -23.48 -12.88 -3.52
N ALA A 441 -24.73 -13.01 -4.00
CA ALA A 441 -25.85 -12.20 -3.54
C ALA A 441 -26.26 -12.56 -2.09
N ILE A 442 -26.17 -13.85 -1.74
CA ILE A 442 -26.43 -14.33 -0.37
C ILE A 442 -25.36 -13.78 0.59
N SER A 443 -24.08 -13.86 0.22
CA SER A 443 -22.98 -13.32 1.03
C SER A 443 -23.12 -11.81 1.21
N HIS A 444 -23.46 -11.09 0.13
CA HIS A 444 -23.73 -9.65 0.20
C HIS A 444 -24.88 -9.33 1.16
N HIS A 445 -26.01 -10.05 1.07
CA HIS A 445 -27.15 -9.83 1.97
C HIS A 445 -26.81 -10.07 3.44
N ARG A 446 -26.02 -11.11 3.74
CA ARG A 446 -25.51 -11.36 5.10
C ARG A 446 -24.63 -10.22 5.60
N GLY A 447 -23.76 -9.69 4.75
CA GLY A 447 -22.95 -8.52 5.08
C GLY A 447 -23.77 -7.25 5.24
N TYR A 448 -24.80 -7.05 4.41
CA TYR A 448 -25.76 -5.96 4.59
C TYR A 448 -26.48 -6.08 5.94
N SER A 449 -26.86 -7.29 6.37
CA SER A 449 -27.48 -7.51 7.69
C SER A 449 -26.52 -7.16 8.84
N LEU A 450 -25.23 -7.46 8.71
CA LEU A 450 -24.20 -7.01 9.66
C LEU A 450 -24.07 -5.48 9.70
N TRP A 451 -24.07 -4.83 8.53
CA TRP A 451 -24.06 -3.37 8.45
C TRP A 451 -25.23 -2.72 9.17
N GLN A 452 -26.44 -3.31 9.11
CA GLN A 452 -27.64 -2.81 9.81
C GLN A 452 -27.51 -2.82 11.36
N MET A 453 -26.48 -3.50 11.91
CA MET A 453 -26.21 -3.48 13.35
C MET A 453 -25.49 -2.20 13.81
N PHE A 454 -24.89 -1.43 12.89
CA PHE A 454 -24.19 -0.17 13.16
C PHE A 454 -25.20 0.97 13.35
N LYS A 455 -25.88 0.96 14.51
CA LYS A 455 -26.89 1.97 14.87
C LYS A 455 -26.30 3.19 15.57
N THR A 456 -25.10 3.09 16.13
CA THR A 456 -24.36 4.22 16.66
C THR A 456 -23.64 4.90 15.51
N VAL A 457 -24.09 6.10 15.14
CA VAL A 457 -23.56 6.83 13.98
C VAL A 457 -23.11 8.22 14.42
N VAL A 458 -21.90 8.61 14.03
CA VAL A 458 -21.37 9.97 14.21
C VAL A 458 -20.93 10.48 12.85
N ILE A 459 -21.52 11.57 12.40
CA ILE A 459 -21.13 12.25 11.15
C ILE A 459 -20.31 13.49 11.49
N LEU A 460 -19.05 13.49 11.05
CA LEU A 460 -18.16 14.64 11.22
C LEU A 460 -18.46 15.68 10.13
N GLU A 461 -18.82 16.88 10.53
CA GLU A 461 -19.32 17.94 9.63
C GLU A 461 -18.26 19.00 9.32
N GLU A 462 -17.36 19.29 10.25
CA GLU A 462 -16.42 20.40 10.11
C GLU A 462 -15.32 20.07 9.08
N GLN A 463 -15.40 20.74 7.92
CA GLN A 463 -14.44 20.59 6.83
C GLN A 463 -13.21 21.46 7.08
N ILE A 464 -12.10 20.83 7.51
CA ILE A 464 -10.85 21.54 7.85
C ILE A 464 -10.05 21.87 6.59
N ARG A 465 -10.08 21.02 5.55
CA ARG A 465 -9.29 21.19 4.32
C ARG A 465 -9.62 22.47 3.57
N ALA A 466 -10.90 22.78 3.39
CA ALA A 466 -11.39 23.98 2.72
C ALA A 466 -11.80 25.10 3.69
N ARG A 467 -11.31 25.07 4.94
CA ARG A 467 -11.69 26.05 5.98
C ARG A 467 -11.36 27.48 5.58
N GLY A 468 -10.28 27.69 4.84
CA GLY A 468 -9.81 29.01 4.40
C GLY A 468 -10.54 29.54 3.16
N ASP A 469 -11.42 28.77 2.51
CA ASP A 469 -12.13 29.16 1.30
C ASP A 469 -13.63 28.78 1.41
N PRO A 470 -14.47 29.74 1.88
CA PRO A 470 -15.91 29.53 2.00
C PRO A 470 -16.60 29.24 0.67
N GLU A 471 -16.14 29.82 -0.45
CA GLU A 471 -16.73 29.65 -1.77
C GLU A 471 -16.53 28.19 -2.26
N LEU A 472 -15.32 27.64 -2.09
CA LEU A 472 -15.05 26.23 -2.38
C LEU A 472 -15.88 25.31 -1.49
N ARG A 473 -15.92 25.60 -0.18
CA ARG A 473 -16.69 24.77 0.75
C ARG A 473 -18.17 24.73 0.37
N ASP A 474 -18.78 25.88 0.09
CA ASP A 474 -20.18 25.98 -0.28
C ASP A 474 -20.47 25.29 -1.63
N LEU A 475 -19.53 25.34 -2.58
CA LEU A 475 -19.59 24.59 -3.84
C LEU A 475 -19.57 23.07 -3.57
N LEU A 476 -18.63 22.59 -2.75
CA LEU A 476 -18.52 21.17 -2.40
C LEU A 476 -19.77 20.67 -1.68
N ASP A 477 -20.37 21.46 -0.79
CA ASP A 477 -21.60 21.10 -0.10
C ASP A 477 -22.79 21.03 -1.07
N ARG A 478 -22.90 21.95 -2.04
CA ARG A 478 -23.94 21.88 -3.08
C ARG A 478 -23.77 20.64 -3.96
N VAL A 479 -22.54 20.34 -4.38
CA VAL A 479 -22.26 19.13 -5.18
C VAL A 479 -22.65 17.88 -4.40
N ARG A 480 -22.23 17.79 -3.14
CA ARG A 480 -22.52 16.64 -2.27
C ARG A 480 -24.02 16.39 -2.10
N ASN A 481 -24.79 17.45 -1.94
CA ASN A 481 -26.25 17.39 -1.76
C ASN A 481 -27.02 17.31 -3.09
N GLY A 482 -26.35 17.28 -4.25
CA GLY A 482 -26.99 17.21 -5.56
C GLY A 482 -27.78 18.45 -5.96
N VAL A 483 -27.46 19.62 -5.36
CA VAL A 483 -28.12 20.91 -5.56
C VAL A 483 -27.23 21.96 -6.24
N GLN A 484 -26.18 21.49 -6.95
CA GLN A 484 -25.30 22.35 -7.74
C GLN A 484 -26.06 23.05 -8.86
N THR A 485 -25.65 24.29 -9.14
CA THR A 485 -26.37 25.23 -10.02
C THR A 485 -25.64 25.49 -11.33
N HIS A 486 -26.33 26.10 -12.31
CA HIS A 486 -25.68 26.59 -13.54
C HIS A 486 -24.66 27.70 -13.27
N GLN A 487 -24.79 28.47 -12.16
CA GLN A 487 -23.80 29.45 -11.76
C GLN A 487 -22.51 28.76 -11.32
N ASP A 488 -22.60 27.64 -10.57
CA ASP A 488 -21.45 26.84 -10.19
C ASP A 488 -20.75 26.23 -11.42
N LEU A 489 -21.52 25.77 -12.42
CA LEU A 489 -20.96 25.30 -13.67
C LEU A 489 -20.21 26.40 -14.44
N GLN A 490 -20.78 27.60 -14.51
CA GLN A 490 -20.12 28.76 -15.11
C GLN A 490 -18.84 29.11 -14.35
N LEU A 491 -18.89 29.15 -13.00
CA LEU A 491 -17.75 29.41 -12.14
C LEU A 491 -16.62 28.39 -12.39
N LEU A 492 -16.93 27.11 -12.44
CA LEU A 492 -15.94 26.06 -12.76
C LEU A 492 -15.36 26.26 -14.16
N ASN A 493 -16.17 26.60 -15.16
CA ASN A 493 -15.69 26.81 -16.52
C ASN A 493 -14.78 28.04 -16.66
N THR A 494 -14.79 29.01 -15.72
CA THR A 494 -13.78 30.06 -15.67
C THR A 494 -12.39 29.55 -15.27
N LYS A 495 -12.27 28.34 -14.72
CA LYS A 495 -11.01 27.70 -14.30
C LYS A 495 -10.36 26.88 -15.41
N VAL A 496 -10.95 26.80 -16.58
CA VAL A 496 -10.34 26.16 -17.76
C VAL A 496 -9.12 26.98 -18.17
N ILE A 497 -7.99 26.32 -18.25
CA ILE A 497 -6.73 26.93 -18.64
C ILE A 497 -6.36 26.55 -20.07
N ASP A 498 -5.70 27.48 -20.76
CA ASP A 498 -5.15 27.17 -22.08
C ASP A 498 -4.05 26.13 -21.98
N ARG A 499 -3.97 25.25 -22.96
CA ARG A 499 -2.97 24.17 -23.01
C ARG A 499 -1.53 24.71 -22.89
N SER A 500 -1.24 25.84 -23.52
CA SER A 500 0.08 26.49 -23.46
C SER A 500 0.49 26.99 -22.07
N GLN A 501 -0.48 27.14 -21.17
CA GLN A 501 -0.26 27.56 -19.77
C GLN A 501 -0.04 26.38 -18.82
N ILE A 502 -0.28 25.15 -19.27
CA ILE A 502 -0.05 23.97 -18.45
C ILE A 502 1.47 23.76 -18.34
N THR A 503 1.98 23.82 -17.13
CA THR A 503 3.38 23.53 -16.82
C THR A 503 3.46 22.79 -15.49
N PHE A 504 4.29 21.76 -15.44
CA PHE A 504 4.52 20.94 -14.26
C PHE A 504 5.75 21.39 -13.44
N ARG A 505 6.41 22.46 -13.85
CA ARG A 505 7.68 22.96 -13.28
C ARG A 505 7.56 23.34 -11.81
N ASN A 506 6.39 23.86 -11.40
CA ASN A 506 6.11 24.35 -10.05
C ASN A 506 5.41 23.33 -9.16
N GLY A 507 5.45 22.03 -9.49
CA GLY A 507 4.81 20.98 -8.71
C GLY A 507 3.29 20.85 -8.92
N LEU A 508 2.73 21.42 -10.01
CA LEU A 508 1.35 21.17 -10.42
C LEU A 508 1.12 19.65 -10.55
N ARG A 509 -0.01 19.20 -10.03
CA ARG A 509 -0.47 17.82 -10.18
C ARG A 509 -1.70 17.77 -11.07
N ALA A 510 -1.85 16.71 -11.84
CA ALA A 510 -3.06 16.47 -12.61
C ALA A 510 -3.84 15.27 -12.05
N ILE A 511 -5.16 15.33 -12.09
CA ILE A 511 -6.05 14.22 -11.76
C ILE A 511 -6.95 13.96 -12.96
N THR A 512 -6.91 12.74 -13.48
CA THR A 512 -7.73 12.30 -14.60
C THR A 512 -8.25 10.88 -14.36
N PRO A 513 -9.52 10.58 -14.68
CA PRO A 513 -10.03 9.20 -14.59
C PRO A 513 -9.53 8.32 -15.75
N LEU A 514 -8.94 8.93 -16.81
CA LEU A 514 -8.46 8.25 -18.00
C LEU A 514 -6.98 7.88 -17.88
N ASN A 515 -6.67 6.57 -17.80
CA ASN A 515 -5.28 6.09 -17.75
C ASN A 515 -4.45 6.60 -18.93
N ARG A 516 -4.99 6.62 -20.14
CA ARG A 516 -4.28 7.12 -21.34
C ARG A 516 -3.84 8.58 -21.17
N ASN A 517 -4.74 9.45 -20.73
CA ASN A 517 -4.40 10.86 -20.46
C ASN A 517 -3.37 10.98 -19.33
N ARG A 518 -3.47 10.17 -18.28
CA ARG A 518 -2.51 10.12 -17.19
C ARG A 518 -1.11 9.72 -17.69
N TRP A 519 -1.02 8.69 -18.52
CA TRP A 519 0.27 8.25 -19.07
C TRP A 519 0.91 9.36 -19.91
N SER A 520 0.14 9.95 -20.83
CA SER A 520 0.62 11.01 -21.71
C SER A 520 1.02 12.28 -20.93
N LEU A 521 0.23 12.69 -19.94
CA LEU A 521 0.55 13.81 -19.04
C LEU A 521 1.82 13.55 -18.23
N ASN A 522 2.03 12.32 -17.74
CA ASN A 522 3.24 11.97 -17.01
C ASN A 522 4.49 12.01 -17.91
N MET A 523 4.43 11.54 -19.15
CA MET A 523 5.53 11.66 -20.11
C MET A 523 5.89 13.13 -20.36
N GLU A 524 4.90 13.95 -20.69
CA GLU A 524 5.10 15.39 -20.89
C GLU A 524 5.67 16.08 -19.66
N ALA A 525 5.10 15.77 -18.49
CA ALA A 525 5.49 16.40 -17.25
C ALA A 525 6.93 16.08 -16.84
N VAL A 526 7.38 14.84 -17.02
CA VAL A 526 8.78 14.47 -16.75
C VAL A 526 9.72 15.27 -17.65
N VAL A 527 9.42 15.37 -18.94
CA VAL A 527 10.27 16.11 -19.90
C VAL A 527 10.30 17.59 -19.55
N ASP A 528 9.14 18.24 -19.35
CA ASP A 528 9.07 19.66 -18.99
C ASP A 528 9.78 19.96 -17.66
N TRP A 529 9.52 19.13 -16.66
CA TRP A 529 10.10 19.29 -15.32
C TRP A 529 11.63 19.07 -15.34
N ALA A 530 12.09 18.01 -16.00
CA ALA A 530 13.51 17.68 -16.08
C ALA A 530 14.32 18.78 -16.80
N ARG A 531 13.86 19.22 -17.97
CA ARG A 531 14.51 20.29 -18.72
C ARG A 531 14.55 21.61 -17.95
N PHE A 532 13.45 21.96 -17.27
CA PHE A 532 13.43 23.15 -16.43
C PHE A 532 14.41 23.08 -15.27
N ASN A 533 14.52 21.92 -14.62
CA ASN A 533 15.43 21.68 -13.48
C ASN A 533 16.84 21.27 -13.92
N LYS A 534 17.14 21.28 -15.24
CA LYS A 534 18.43 20.88 -15.81
C LYS A 534 18.82 19.46 -15.35
N ARG A 535 17.85 18.53 -15.37
CA ARG A 535 18.04 17.13 -15.05
C ARG A 535 18.08 16.29 -16.30
N HIS A 536 18.93 15.27 -16.29
CA HIS A 536 18.99 14.28 -17.35
C HIS A 536 17.74 13.41 -17.37
N ILE A 537 17.26 13.05 -18.55
CA ILE A 537 16.11 12.18 -18.76
C ILE A 537 16.61 10.80 -19.17
N SER A 538 16.25 9.79 -18.41
CA SER A 538 16.50 8.39 -18.77
C SER A 538 15.18 7.71 -19.10
N ILE A 539 15.09 7.06 -20.26
CA ILE A 539 13.91 6.35 -20.72
C ILE A 539 14.21 4.85 -20.65
N PHE A 540 13.49 4.12 -19.83
CA PHE A 540 13.64 2.68 -19.68
C PHE A 540 12.46 1.96 -20.31
N ILE A 541 12.72 1.12 -21.30
CA ILE A 541 11.73 0.22 -21.89
C ILE A 541 11.71 -1.07 -21.08
N SER A 542 10.55 -1.51 -20.63
CA SER A 542 10.39 -2.78 -19.92
C SER A 542 10.80 -3.96 -20.79
N ALA A 543 11.44 -4.96 -20.22
CA ALA A 543 11.78 -6.19 -20.92
C ALA A 543 10.53 -7.06 -21.12
N HIS A 544 10.41 -7.66 -22.30
CA HIS A 544 9.29 -8.51 -22.65
C HIS A 544 9.78 -9.87 -23.11
N THR A 545 9.18 -10.91 -22.55
CA THR A 545 9.52 -12.32 -22.84
C THR A 545 8.28 -13.04 -23.35
N TRP A 546 8.39 -13.72 -24.45
CA TRP A 546 7.31 -14.45 -25.13
C TRP A 546 7.55 -15.95 -25.07
N ARG A 547 6.51 -16.72 -24.87
CA ARG A 547 6.67 -18.18 -24.79
C ARG A 547 6.92 -18.86 -26.13
N ASN A 548 6.36 -18.34 -27.25
CA ASN A 548 6.51 -18.91 -28.58
C ASN A 548 6.36 -17.83 -29.66
N GLY A 549 7.27 -17.81 -30.65
CA GLY A 549 7.15 -16.99 -31.85
C GLY A 549 7.70 -15.57 -31.72
N THR A 550 7.79 -14.89 -32.86
CA THR A 550 8.10 -13.47 -32.98
C THR A 550 6.82 -12.67 -33.01
N LEU A 551 6.78 -11.54 -32.29
CA LEU A 551 5.64 -10.64 -32.35
C LEU A 551 5.67 -9.78 -33.61
N SER A 552 4.47 -9.36 -34.01
CA SER A 552 4.33 -8.30 -35.00
C SER A 552 4.76 -6.93 -34.42
N LEU A 553 5.20 -6.02 -35.28
CA LEU A 553 5.51 -4.64 -34.87
C LEU A 553 4.31 -3.95 -34.19
N GLU A 554 3.09 -4.25 -34.61
CA GLU A 554 1.87 -3.73 -34.00
C GLU A 554 1.67 -4.25 -32.57
N GLU A 555 1.92 -5.54 -32.31
CA GLU A 555 1.84 -6.11 -30.96
C GLU A 555 2.90 -5.49 -30.05
N ILE A 556 4.13 -5.30 -30.53
CA ILE A 556 5.21 -4.64 -29.78
C ILE A 556 4.81 -3.20 -29.46
N ALA A 557 4.35 -2.43 -30.47
CA ALA A 557 3.96 -1.03 -30.28
C ALA A 557 2.83 -0.89 -29.25
N ARG A 558 1.77 -1.70 -29.34
CA ARG A 558 0.67 -1.69 -28.37
C ARG A 558 1.12 -2.12 -26.97
N THR A 559 2.06 -3.07 -26.88
CA THR A 559 2.59 -3.53 -25.60
C THR A 559 3.40 -2.44 -24.91
N ILE A 560 4.21 -1.69 -25.65
CA ILE A 560 5.00 -0.57 -25.12
C ILE A 560 4.12 0.62 -24.76
N ASP A 561 3.14 0.96 -25.62
CA ASP A 561 2.19 2.06 -25.41
C ASP A 561 1.32 1.87 -24.16
N GLN A 562 1.20 0.63 -23.68
CA GLN A 562 0.44 0.35 -22.47
C GLN A 562 1.23 0.69 -21.21
N GLY A 563 0.79 1.72 -20.50
CA GLY A 563 1.26 2.04 -19.17
C GLY A 563 0.70 1.09 -18.09
N ASP A 564 0.81 1.52 -16.86
CA ASP A 564 0.24 0.81 -15.70
C ASP A 564 -1.27 1.03 -15.59
N ASP A 565 -1.99 -0.02 -15.26
CA ASP A 565 -3.41 0.00 -14.92
C ASP A 565 -3.78 -1.14 -13.95
N SER A 566 -5.07 -1.41 -13.79
CA SER A 566 -5.53 -2.53 -12.95
C SER A 566 -5.12 -3.90 -13.50
N SER A 567 -4.88 -4.01 -14.80
CA SER A 567 -4.52 -5.26 -15.48
C SER A 567 -3.01 -5.51 -15.55
N CYS A 568 -2.19 -4.46 -15.45
CA CYS A 568 -0.73 -4.54 -15.40
C CYS A 568 -0.15 -3.44 -14.53
N LYS A 569 0.58 -3.81 -13.49
CA LYS A 569 1.18 -2.86 -12.53
C LYS A 569 2.52 -2.29 -13.00
N VAL A 570 3.12 -2.87 -14.03
CA VAL A 570 4.40 -2.47 -14.60
C VAL A 570 4.16 -1.70 -15.89
N PRO A 571 4.61 -0.44 -16.04
CA PRO A 571 4.47 0.31 -17.28
C PRO A 571 5.35 -0.26 -18.40
N GLY A 572 4.94 -0.10 -19.65
CA GLY A 572 5.76 -0.49 -20.82
C GLY A 572 7.01 0.38 -20.97
N VAL A 573 6.90 1.66 -20.61
CA VAL A 573 8.00 2.63 -20.63
C VAL A 573 7.99 3.45 -19.36
N LEU A 574 9.16 3.65 -18.76
CA LEU A 574 9.36 4.53 -17.61
C LEU A 574 10.22 5.72 -18.04
N PHE A 575 9.68 6.92 -17.97
CA PHE A 575 10.43 8.17 -18.04
C PHE A 575 10.93 8.52 -16.64
N TYR A 576 12.22 8.73 -16.51
CA TYR A 576 12.87 9.02 -15.24
C TYR A 576 13.72 10.29 -15.33
N ALA A 577 13.65 11.09 -14.27
CA ALA A 577 14.60 12.15 -13.98
C ALA A 577 14.85 12.22 -12.47
N GLN A 578 16.11 12.44 -12.07
CA GLN A 578 16.46 12.45 -10.66
C GLN A 578 15.77 13.58 -9.89
N GLY A 579 15.18 13.24 -8.74
CA GLY A 579 14.45 14.18 -7.88
C GLY A 579 12.97 14.30 -8.23
N MET A 580 12.49 13.64 -9.28
CA MET A 580 11.07 13.67 -9.65
C MET A 580 10.19 12.90 -8.65
N PRO A 581 8.92 13.28 -8.51
CA PRO A 581 7.96 12.50 -7.73
C PRO A 581 7.56 11.23 -8.49
N VAL A 582 7.48 10.13 -7.76
CA VAL A 582 7.04 8.82 -8.25
C VAL A 582 5.96 8.23 -7.36
N VAL A 583 5.12 7.37 -7.91
CA VAL A 583 4.12 6.61 -7.17
C VAL A 583 4.32 5.12 -7.41
N VAL A 584 4.23 4.34 -6.34
CA VAL A 584 4.30 2.88 -6.39
C VAL A 584 2.95 2.32 -6.84
N ASN A 585 2.96 1.30 -7.69
CA ASN A 585 1.75 0.72 -8.31
C ASN A 585 1.27 -0.57 -7.64
N THR A 586 2.00 -1.07 -6.65
CA THR A 586 1.71 -2.34 -6.00
C THR A 586 2.16 -2.31 -4.54
N ASN A 587 1.64 -3.24 -3.74
CA ASN A 587 2.12 -3.41 -2.38
C ASN A 587 3.42 -4.22 -2.41
N ILE A 588 4.54 -3.62 -1.99
CA ILE A 588 5.86 -4.27 -1.97
C ILE A 588 6.24 -4.59 -0.53
N TYR A 589 6.27 -3.59 0.34
CA TYR A 589 6.62 -3.70 1.75
C TYR A 589 5.63 -2.90 2.61
N THR A 590 4.51 -3.51 2.94
CA THR A 590 3.42 -2.84 3.70
C THR A 590 3.88 -2.32 5.07
N GLY A 591 4.76 -3.05 5.78
CA GLY A 591 5.37 -2.59 7.03
C GLY A 591 6.26 -1.35 6.86
N LEU A 592 6.90 -1.18 5.71
CA LEU A 592 7.69 0.01 5.36
C LEU A 592 6.85 1.09 4.66
N LYS A 593 5.53 0.89 4.57
CA LYS A 593 4.57 1.78 3.88
C LYS A 593 4.80 1.93 2.38
N ILE A 594 5.52 0.97 1.76
CA ILE A 594 5.68 0.89 0.31
C ILE A 594 4.49 0.11 -0.25
N VAL A 595 3.41 0.85 -0.46
CA VAL A 595 2.10 0.32 -0.87
C VAL A 595 1.61 1.00 -2.14
N ASN A 596 0.65 0.36 -2.81
CA ASN A 596 0.03 0.93 -4.00
C ASN A 596 -0.56 2.32 -3.72
N GLY A 597 -0.16 3.31 -4.52
CA GLY A 597 -0.53 4.72 -4.36
C GLY A 597 0.36 5.54 -3.43
N ALA A 598 1.34 4.91 -2.74
CA ALA A 598 2.33 5.64 -1.95
C ALA A 598 3.26 6.46 -2.85
N GLU A 599 3.51 7.71 -2.46
CA GLU A 599 4.29 8.68 -3.22
C GLU A 599 5.67 8.86 -2.61
N PHE A 600 6.68 8.85 -3.47
CA PHE A 600 8.08 8.98 -3.12
C PHE A 600 8.77 10.02 -4.02
N THR A 601 9.93 10.47 -3.60
CA THR A 601 10.89 11.17 -4.46
C THR A 601 11.89 10.15 -5.00
N ALA A 602 12.11 10.14 -6.30
CA ALA A 602 13.11 9.31 -6.95
C ALA A 602 14.51 9.91 -6.70
N VAL A 603 15.26 9.29 -5.81
CA VAL A 603 16.59 9.78 -5.38
C VAL A 603 17.65 9.45 -6.41
N ASP A 604 17.70 8.19 -6.84
CA ASP A 604 18.62 7.73 -7.87
C ASP A 604 18.06 6.49 -8.57
N ILE A 605 18.64 6.11 -9.70
CA ILE A 605 18.31 4.87 -10.43
C ILE A 605 19.61 4.12 -10.72
N ILE A 606 19.56 2.79 -10.60
CA ILE A 606 20.71 1.91 -10.81
C ILE A 606 20.53 1.23 -12.17
N PRO A 607 21.25 1.67 -13.22
CA PRO A 607 21.16 1.05 -14.54
C PRO A 607 21.62 -0.41 -14.49
N ASP A 608 21.03 -1.26 -15.34
CA ASP A 608 21.49 -2.63 -15.53
C ASP A 608 22.60 -2.64 -16.59
N PRO A 609 23.83 -3.13 -16.28
CA PRO A 609 24.89 -3.27 -17.27
C PRO A 609 24.52 -4.13 -18.49
N LYS A 610 23.53 -5.04 -18.34
CA LYS A 610 23.00 -5.84 -19.47
C LYS A 610 22.17 -5.02 -20.45
N HIS A 611 21.68 -3.86 -20.00
CA HIS A 611 20.88 -2.93 -20.80
C HIS A 611 21.54 -1.55 -20.83
N PRO A 612 22.70 -1.41 -21.51
CA PRO A 612 23.40 -0.14 -21.57
C PRO A 612 22.51 0.93 -22.19
N GLY A 613 22.72 2.17 -21.79
CA GLY A 613 21.99 3.29 -22.34
C GLY A 613 22.56 3.78 -23.68
N TYR A 614 21.68 4.28 -24.50
CA TYR A 614 22.04 4.95 -25.76
C TYR A 614 21.73 6.43 -25.60
N HIS A 615 22.76 7.25 -25.81
CA HIS A 615 22.62 8.70 -25.74
C HIS A 615 21.94 9.22 -27.00
N LEU A 616 20.78 9.86 -26.85
CA LEU A 616 19.96 10.33 -27.97
C LEU A 616 20.05 11.84 -28.18
N ALA A 617 20.23 12.60 -27.11
CA ALA A 617 20.41 14.04 -27.10
C ALA A 617 21.19 14.41 -25.84
N ASP A 618 21.67 15.64 -25.74
CA ASP A 618 22.52 16.10 -24.62
C ASP A 618 21.87 15.82 -23.23
N ASP A 619 20.54 15.75 -23.19
CA ASP A 619 19.77 15.57 -21.97
C ASP A 619 18.95 14.26 -21.93
N VAL A 620 19.08 13.35 -22.94
CA VAL A 620 18.23 12.16 -23.07
C VAL A 620 19.01 10.90 -23.36
N THR A 621 18.79 9.87 -22.55
CA THR A 621 19.31 8.50 -22.73
C THR A 621 18.18 7.48 -22.75
N ILE A 622 18.25 6.47 -23.63
CA ILE A 622 17.32 5.34 -23.70
C ILE A 622 18.01 4.03 -23.29
N HIS A 623 17.29 3.20 -22.55
CA HIS A 623 17.68 1.85 -22.17
C HIS A 623 16.65 0.84 -22.69
N PHE A 624 17.11 -0.19 -23.40
CA PHE A 624 16.26 -1.26 -23.92
C PHE A 624 16.12 -2.41 -22.91
N GLY A 625 15.77 -2.07 -21.70
CA GLY A 625 15.54 -2.96 -20.58
C GLY A 625 15.35 -2.19 -19.28
N PRO A 626 14.85 -2.85 -18.22
CA PRO A 626 14.67 -2.21 -16.93
C PRO A 626 16.02 -1.95 -16.24
N PRO A 627 16.09 -0.96 -15.32
CA PRO A 627 17.23 -0.81 -14.43
C PRO A 627 17.26 -1.94 -13.41
N LEU A 628 18.36 -2.09 -12.66
CA LEU A 628 18.45 -3.01 -11.51
C LEU A 628 17.56 -2.58 -10.35
N GLY A 629 17.33 -1.28 -10.19
CA GLY A 629 16.45 -0.74 -9.17
C GLY A 629 16.40 0.79 -9.15
N ILE A 630 15.46 1.32 -8.40
CA ILE A 630 15.33 2.75 -8.14
C ILE A 630 15.41 3.01 -6.64
N LEU A 631 16.22 3.97 -6.22
CA LEU A 631 16.30 4.47 -4.87
C LEU A 631 15.25 5.55 -4.66
N THR A 632 14.42 5.38 -3.65
CA THR A 632 13.31 6.28 -3.35
C THR A 632 13.32 6.72 -1.90
N GLN A 633 12.77 7.90 -1.62
CA GLN A 633 12.66 8.49 -0.30
C GLN A 633 11.30 9.16 -0.11
N SER A 634 10.76 9.11 1.09
CA SER A 634 9.57 9.85 1.49
C SER A 634 9.70 10.34 2.94
N ARG A 635 8.80 11.21 3.40
CA ARG A 635 8.74 11.62 4.81
C ARG A 635 8.56 10.44 5.77
N GLU A 636 7.86 9.42 5.31
CA GLU A 636 7.55 8.25 6.13
C GLU A 636 8.74 7.30 6.26
N THR A 637 9.70 7.40 5.34
CA THR A 637 10.93 6.61 5.36
C THR A 637 12.11 7.33 5.99
N GLU A 638 12.02 8.64 6.33
CA GLU A 638 13.14 9.46 6.85
C GLU A 638 13.89 8.82 8.02
N GLY A 639 13.19 8.11 8.90
CA GLY A 639 13.78 7.43 10.07
C GLY A 639 14.27 6.00 9.79
N LEU A 640 14.09 5.46 8.59
CA LEU A 640 14.50 4.09 8.28
C LEU A 640 15.99 4.02 8.01
N ASN A 641 16.63 3.00 8.57
CA ASN A 641 18.03 2.70 8.31
C ASN A 641 18.14 1.27 7.75
N VAL A 642 18.31 1.19 6.43
CA VAL A 642 18.52 -0.08 5.72
C VAL A 642 20.01 -0.26 5.51
N PRO A 643 20.64 -1.35 5.98
CA PRO A 643 22.04 -1.63 5.74
C PRO A 643 22.38 -1.58 4.24
N GLY A 644 23.43 -0.85 3.89
CA GLY A 644 23.86 -0.66 2.49
C GLY A 644 23.15 0.46 1.73
N LEU A 645 22.19 1.14 2.35
CA LEU A 645 21.53 2.32 1.79
C LEU A 645 21.71 3.56 2.68
N PRO A 646 21.57 4.78 2.15
CA PRO A 646 21.46 5.96 2.97
C PRO A 646 20.22 5.93 3.85
N THR A 647 20.34 6.56 5.01
CA THR A 647 19.22 6.75 5.91
C THR A 647 18.02 7.36 5.17
N GLY A 648 16.85 6.78 5.37
CA GLY A 648 15.61 7.27 4.77
C GLY A 648 15.36 6.80 3.35
N THR A 649 16.28 6.05 2.71
CA THR A 649 16.10 5.54 1.36
C THR A 649 15.67 4.08 1.34
N ILE A 650 14.91 3.73 0.30
CA ILE A 650 14.41 2.39 0.01
C ILE A 650 14.75 2.06 -1.44
N LEU A 651 15.15 0.82 -1.68
CA LEU A 651 15.37 0.27 -3.00
C LEU A 651 14.13 -0.47 -3.48
N ILE A 652 13.64 -0.10 -4.68
CA ILE A 652 12.57 -0.82 -5.38
C ILE A 652 13.19 -1.46 -6.62
N CYS A 653 13.11 -2.80 -6.70
CA CYS A 653 13.61 -3.58 -7.82
C CYS A 653 12.51 -3.84 -8.86
N PRO A 654 12.88 -4.21 -10.10
CA PRO A 654 11.94 -4.65 -11.12
C PRO A 654 11.10 -5.83 -10.65
N ALA A 655 9.90 -5.94 -11.23
CA ALA A 655 8.98 -7.04 -11.02
C ALA A 655 8.44 -7.54 -12.35
N SER A 656 8.06 -8.81 -12.40
CA SER A 656 7.49 -9.43 -13.58
C SER A 656 5.98 -9.52 -13.51
N HIS A 657 5.30 -9.21 -14.61
CA HIS A 657 3.85 -9.31 -14.76
C HIS A 657 3.48 -10.03 -16.05
N THR A 658 2.53 -10.97 -15.98
CA THR A 658 2.08 -11.73 -17.15
C THR A 658 0.92 -11.02 -17.86
N LEU A 659 1.12 -10.66 -19.13
CA LEU A 659 0.08 -10.17 -20.02
C LEU A 659 -0.59 -11.38 -20.70
N ASP A 660 -1.84 -11.67 -20.32
CA ASP A 660 -2.56 -12.85 -20.83
C ASP A 660 -3.57 -12.43 -21.91
N PRO A 661 -3.50 -12.96 -23.15
CA PRO A 661 -4.44 -12.66 -24.23
C PRO A 661 -5.93 -12.93 -23.89
N ARG A 662 -6.19 -13.77 -22.89
CA ARG A 662 -7.57 -14.02 -22.41
C ARG A 662 -8.17 -12.83 -21.68
N HIS A 663 -7.32 -11.94 -21.15
CA HIS A 663 -7.78 -10.72 -20.51
C HIS A 663 -8.26 -9.72 -21.57
N PRO A 664 -9.39 -9.02 -21.37
CA PRO A 664 -9.96 -8.09 -22.37
C PRO A 664 -8.97 -7.03 -22.89
N HIS A 665 -8.09 -6.53 -22.03
CA HIS A 665 -7.11 -5.49 -22.38
C HIS A 665 -5.95 -6.00 -23.23
N PHE A 666 -5.68 -7.33 -23.23
CA PHE A 666 -4.55 -7.94 -23.95
C PHE A 666 -4.96 -8.81 -25.13
N LYS A 667 -6.22 -8.70 -25.58
CA LYS A 667 -6.72 -9.46 -26.75
C LYS A 667 -5.96 -9.23 -28.05
N PHE A 668 -5.18 -8.14 -28.12
CA PHE A 668 -4.33 -7.85 -29.27
C PHE A 668 -3.07 -8.73 -29.32
N LEU A 669 -2.70 -9.39 -28.23
CA LEU A 669 -1.58 -10.34 -28.18
C LEU A 669 -1.99 -11.69 -28.74
N SER A 670 -1.14 -12.29 -29.57
CA SER A 670 -1.31 -13.66 -30.06
C SER A 670 -0.90 -14.72 -29.04
N THR A 671 0.06 -14.39 -28.17
CA THR A 671 0.60 -15.29 -27.15
C THR A 671 0.77 -14.58 -25.80
N LYS A 672 0.93 -15.36 -24.74
CA LYS A 672 1.27 -14.79 -23.42
C LYS A 672 2.64 -14.15 -23.43
N CYS A 673 2.70 -12.97 -22.86
CA CYS A 673 3.92 -12.19 -22.69
C CYS A 673 4.20 -12.00 -21.20
N SER A 674 5.45 -12.14 -20.77
CA SER A 674 5.91 -11.67 -19.47
C SER A 674 6.59 -10.31 -19.64
N ARG A 675 6.13 -9.30 -18.90
CA ARG A 675 6.73 -7.97 -18.84
C ARG A 675 7.50 -7.82 -17.54
N ARG A 676 8.78 -7.43 -17.62
CA ARG A 676 9.63 -7.14 -16.48
C ARG A 676 10.03 -5.66 -16.47
N GLY A 677 9.78 -4.95 -15.37
CA GLY A 677 10.09 -3.52 -15.23
C GLY A 677 9.85 -3.02 -13.81
N LEU A 678 10.12 -1.75 -13.55
CA LEU A 678 9.86 -1.16 -12.25
C LEU A 678 8.36 -0.95 -12.01
N PRO A 679 7.82 -1.37 -10.85
CA PRO A 679 6.42 -1.14 -10.49
C PRO A 679 6.20 0.27 -9.94
N VAL A 680 6.79 1.26 -10.58
CA VAL A 680 6.67 2.69 -10.26
C VAL A 680 6.40 3.51 -11.51
N VAL A 681 5.72 4.63 -11.34
CA VAL A 681 5.46 5.59 -12.42
C VAL A 681 5.64 7.03 -11.92
N PRO A 682 5.88 8.00 -12.81
CA PRO A 682 5.88 9.40 -12.43
C PRO A 682 4.54 9.80 -11.77
N ALA A 683 4.60 10.68 -10.80
CA ALA A 683 3.44 11.08 -10.00
C ALA A 683 2.95 12.51 -10.31
N PHE A 684 3.25 13.07 -11.48
CA PHE A 684 2.74 14.37 -11.90
C PHE A 684 1.25 14.30 -12.26
N ALA A 685 0.82 13.19 -12.85
CA ALA A 685 -0.59 12.90 -13.12
C ALA A 685 -1.01 11.61 -12.41
N LEU A 686 -2.15 11.65 -11.72
CA LEU A 686 -2.70 10.54 -10.93
C LEU A 686 -4.11 10.20 -11.43
N THR A 687 -4.56 8.98 -11.16
CA THR A 687 -5.98 8.69 -11.23
C THR A 687 -6.71 9.28 -10.03
N ASP A 688 -8.01 9.51 -10.16
CA ASP A 688 -8.87 9.93 -9.08
C ASP A 688 -8.85 8.95 -7.89
N TYR A 689 -8.74 7.64 -8.15
CA TYR A 689 -8.51 6.61 -7.12
C TYR A 689 -7.22 6.84 -6.34
N LYS A 690 -6.09 7.08 -7.02
CA LYS A 690 -4.79 7.34 -6.38
C LYS A 690 -4.71 8.73 -5.72
N ALA A 691 -5.60 9.65 -6.10
CA ALA A 691 -5.72 10.96 -5.49
C ALA A 691 -6.58 10.96 -4.22
N GLN A 692 -7.33 9.89 -3.93
CA GLN A 692 -8.11 9.76 -2.70
C GLN A 692 -7.20 9.90 -1.47
N GLY A 693 -7.65 10.63 -0.46
CA GLY A 693 -6.84 10.94 0.73
C GLY A 693 -5.84 12.09 0.57
N LYS A 694 -5.34 12.36 -0.64
CA LYS A 694 -4.34 13.41 -0.90
C LYS A 694 -4.94 14.81 -0.89
N THR A 695 -4.09 15.84 -0.70
CA THR A 695 -4.45 17.27 -0.72
C THR A 695 -3.40 18.03 -1.52
N PHE A 696 -3.87 18.95 -2.37
CA PHE A 696 -3.02 19.74 -3.25
C PHE A 696 -3.30 21.23 -3.07
N ALA A 697 -2.27 22.07 -3.15
CA ALA A 697 -2.42 23.53 -3.19
C ALA A 697 -2.98 23.96 -4.55
N GLU A 698 -2.46 23.39 -5.63
CA GLU A 698 -2.95 23.56 -7.01
C GLU A 698 -3.11 22.21 -7.67
N VAL A 699 -4.17 22.04 -8.47
CA VAL A 699 -4.47 20.78 -9.16
C VAL A 699 -5.16 21.04 -10.49
N LEU A 700 -4.73 20.31 -11.51
CA LEU A 700 -5.36 20.26 -12.84
C LEU A 700 -6.33 19.07 -12.87
N LEU A 701 -7.61 19.32 -13.09
CA LEU A 701 -8.66 18.31 -13.06
C LEU A 701 -9.23 18.02 -14.45
N GLU A 702 -9.59 16.78 -14.68
CA GLU A 702 -10.35 16.33 -15.84
C GLU A 702 -11.69 15.74 -15.39
N LEU A 703 -12.76 16.54 -15.45
CA LEU A 703 -14.11 16.17 -14.98
C LEU A 703 -14.94 15.52 -16.11
N ARG A 704 -14.43 14.42 -16.68
CA ARG A 704 -15.09 13.63 -17.72
C ARG A 704 -15.13 12.16 -17.32
N GLY A 705 -15.94 11.35 -18.01
CA GLY A 705 -15.99 9.91 -17.79
C GLY A 705 -14.79 9.16 -18.39
N ASN A 706 -14.63 7.90 -17.98
CA ASN A 706 -13.49 7.05 -18.28
C ASN A 706 -13.66 6.18 -19.54
N HIS A 707 -14.80 6.26 -20.24
CA HIS A 707 -15.04 5.52 -21.48
C HIS A 707 -15.17 6.48 -22.67
N MET A 708 -14.51 6.15 -23.76
CA MET A 708 -14.65 6.86 -25.02
C MET A 708 -15.62 6.09 -25.92
N SER A 709 -16.68 6.74 -26.36
CA SER A 709 -17.56 6.23 -27.42
C SER A 709 -17.70 7.29 -28.50
N ASP A 710 -17.54 6.91 -29.75
CA ASP A 710 -17.81 7.72 -30.93
C ASP A 710 -17.35 9.19 -30.88
N SER A 711 -16.15 9.46 -30.43
CA SER A 711 -15.54 10.79 -30.30
C SER A 711 -15.82 11.59 -29.03
N GLN A 712 -16.68 11.14 -28.13
CA GLN A 712 -16.91 11.88 -26.87
C GLN A 712 -16.68 10.99 -25.63
N PRO A 713 -16.10 11.57 -24.54
CA PRO A 713 -16.00 10.86 -23.27
C PRO A 713 -17.38 10.64 -22.66
N SER A 714 -17.55 9.51 -21.95
CA SER A 714 -18.74 9.22 -21.18
C SER A 714 -19.02 10.30 -20.14
N LYS A 715 -20.19 10.25 -19.51
CA LYS A 715 -20.53 11.09 -18.36
C LYS A 715 -19.53 10.85 -17.22
N CYS A 716 -19.11 11.91 -16.54
CA CYS A 716 -18.31 11.82 -15.31
C CYS A 716 -19.09 11.07 -14.24
N ASP A 717 -18.45 10.15 -13.52
CA ASP A 717 -19.04 9.56 -12.34
C ASP A 717 -19.16 10.57 -11.21
N PHE A 718 -20.28 10.54 -10.46
CA PHE A 718 -20.50 11.45 -9.34
C PHE A 718 -19.39 11.36 -8.29
N THR A 719 -18.95 10.17 -7.99
CA THR A 719 -17.90 9.92 -7.00
C THR A 719 -16.58 10.52 -7.46
N SER A 720 -16.22 10.34 -8.73
CA SER A 720 -15.04 10.94 -9.34
C SER A 720 -15.10 12.48 -9.28
N LEU A 721 -16.25 13.07 -9.62
CA LEU A 721 -16.49 14.52 -9.52
C LEU A 721 -16.24 15.02 -8.09
N ASN A 722 -16.89 14.42 -7.10
CA ASN A 722 -16.79 14.78 -5.70
C ASN A 722 -15.34 14.63 -5.18
N ILE A 723 -14.67 13.52 -5.53
CA ILE A 723 -13.28 13.30 -5.11
C ILE A 723 -12.37 14.34 -5.73
N GLN A 724 -12.40 14.56 -7.03
CA GLN A 724 -11.51 15.47 -7.72
C GLN A 724 -11.65 16.91 -7.19
N LEU A 725 -12.87 17.45 -7.09
CA LEU A 725 -13.11 18.81 -6.57
C LEU A 725 -12.66 18.97 -5.12
N SER A 726 -12.80 17.93 -4.29
CA SER A 726 -12.41 17.97 -2.88
C SER A 726 -10.90 17.79 -2.65
N ARG A 727 -10.06 17.69 -3.68
CA ARG A 727 -8.60 17.53 -3.52
C ARG A 727 -7.88 18.84 -3.27
N CYS A 728 -8.43 19.97 -3.68
CA CYS A 728 -7.80 21.28 -3.50
C CYS A 728 -8.22 21.96 -2.18
N THR A 729 -7.37 22.86 -1.71
CA THR A 729 -7.64 23.66 -0.49
C THR A 729 -8.37 24.94 -0.80
N THR A 730 -8.28 25.44 -2.03
CA THR A 730 -8.92 26.70 -2.49
C THR A 730 -9.52 26.52 -3.88
N LEU A 731 -10.58 27.28 -4.16
CA LEU A 731 -11.20 27.33 -5.49
C LEU A 731 -10.24 27.89 -6.55
N GLN A 732 -9.35 28.78 -6.15
CA GLN A 732 -8.35 29.37 -7.05
C GLN A 732 -7.27 28.36 -7.45
N GLY A 733 -6.97 27.40 -6.60
CA GLY A 733 -6.03 26.31 -6.90
C GLY A 733 -6.59 25.27 -7.86
N ILE A 734 -7.88 25.27 -8.15
CA ILE A 734 -8.50 24.37 -9.14
C ILE A 734 -8.28 24.94 -10.53
N LYS A 735 -7.68 24.11 -11.40
CA LYS A 735 -7.53 24.33 -12.83
C LYS A 735 -8.20 23.20 -13.58
N LEU A 736 -8.81 23.46 -14.71
CA LEU A 736 -9.51 22.46 -15.52
C LEU A 736 -8.81 22.25 -16.86
N LEU A 737 -8.63 20.98 -17.22
CA LEU A 737 -8.04 20.58 -18.51
C LEU A 737 -8.99 20.86 -19.69
N SER A 738 -10.30 20.78 -19.46
CA SER A 738 -11.33 20.97 -20.48
C SER A 738 -12.60 21.53 -19.85
N PRO A 739 -13.47 22.19 -20.67
CA PRO A 739 -14.76 22.68 -20.20
C PRO A 739 -15.63 21.53 -19.62
N VAL A 740 -16.27 21.81 -18.51
CA VAL A 740 -17.21 20.91 -17.84
C VAL A 740 -18.55 20.98 -18.56
N ARG A 741 -19.11 19.83 -18.96
CA ARG A 741 -20.41 19.75 -19.60
C ARG A 741 -21.54 19.73 -18.55
N SER A 742 -22.73 20.16 -18.93
CA SER A 742 -23.91 20.11 -18.06
C SER A 742 -24.20 18.68 -17.54
N ILE A 743 -24.03 17.69 -18.42
CA ILE A 743 -24.21 16.27 -18.08
C ILE A 743 -23.21 15.77 -17.02
N ASP A 744 -22.00 16.33 -16.98
CA ASP A 744 -20.95 15.93 -16.04
C ASP A 744 -21.11 16.60 -14.67
N PHE A 745 -21.89 17.69 -14.59
CA PHE A 745 -22.01 18.48 -13.40
C PHE A 745 -23.47 18.60 -12.93
N ILE A 746 -24.35 19.31 -13.67
CA ILE A 746 -25.74 19.60 -13.25
C ILE A 746 -26.56 18.33 -13.11
N ASP A 747 -26.48 17.42 -14.12
CA ASP A 747 -27.21 16.18 -14.17
C ASP A 747 -26.47 15.04 -13.45
N ASN A 748 -25.36 15.35 -12.79
CA ASN A 748 -24.54 14.40 -12.08
C ASN A 748 -24.88 14.38 -10.60
N LYS A 749 -25.78 13.47 -10.23
CA LYS A 749 -26.31 13.31 -8.88
C LYS A 749 -26.15 11.88 -8.41
N LEU A 750 -26.10 11.70 -7.11
CA LEU A 750 -26.07 10.39 -6.49
C LEU A 750 -27.36 9.61 -6.78
N ASP A 751 -27.27 8.29 -6.90
CA ASP A 751 -28.43 7.41 -7.07
C ASP A 751 -29.41 7.59 -5.89
N LYS A 752 -30.72 7.54 -6.17
CA LYS A 752 -31.75 7.77 -5.17
C LYS A 752 -31.62 6.82 -3.96
N ARG A 753 -31.30 5.56 -4.20
CA ARG A 753 -31.11 4.55 -3.11
C ARG A 753 -29.96 4.90 -2.18
N MET A 754 -28.89 5.47 -2.75
CA MET A 754 -27.75 5.98 -1.96
C MET A 754 -28.17 7.21 -1.16
N LEU A 755 -28.96 8.12 -1.73
CA LEU A 755 -29.50 9.28 -1.02
C LEU A 755 -30.40 8.86 0.16
N ASP A 756 -31.34 7.95 -0.06
CA ASP A 756 -32.23 7.42 0.99
C ASP A 756 -31.42 6.73 2.12
N ALA A 757 -30.35 6.02 1.76
CA ALA A 757 -29.47 5.40 2.75
C ALA A 757 -28.61 6.43 3.53
N MET A 758 -28.21 7.51 2.88
CA MET A 758 -27.48 8.61 3.53
C MET A 758 -28.38 9.40 4.48
N GLU A 759 -29.63 9.66 4.10
CA GLU A 759 -30.65 10.28 4.96
C GLU A 759 -30.85 9.44 6.23
N ARG A 760 -31.00 8.12 6.09
CA ARG A 760 -31.08 7.21 7.24
C ARG A 760 -29.86 7.32 8.17
N LEU A 761 -28.64 7.46 7.63
CA LEU A 761 -27.44 7.64 8.45
C LEU A 761 -27.45 8.97 9.20
N GLN A 762 -28.00 10.05 8.62
CA GLN A 762 -28.19 11.31 9.29
C GLN A 762 -29.20 11.21 10.43
N ASP A 763 -30.30 10.50 10.24
CA ASP A 763 -31.28 10.24 11.31
C ASP A 763 -30.67 9.47 12.47
N LEU A 764 -29.88 8.43 12.18
CA LEU A 764 -29.16 7.67 13.21
C LEU A 764 -28.12 8.52 13.92
N ALA A 765 -27.45 9.44 13.21
CA ALA A 765 -26.50 10.36 13.83
C ALA A 765 -27.19 11.34 14.77
N ALA A 766 -28.34 11.90 14.37
CA ALA A 766 -29.14 12.77 15.22
C ALA A 766 -29.66 12.03 16.47
N GLU A 767 -30.08 10.77 16.34
CA GLU A 767 -30.48 9.93 17.47
C GLU A 767 -29.27 9.61 18.40
N THR A 768 -28.11 9.30 17.84
CA THR A 768 -26.89 9.05 18.61
C THR A 768 -26.48 10.27 19.41
N LYS A 769 -26.54 11.46 18.79
CA LYS A 769 -26.23 12.74 19.47
C LYS A 769 -27.17 12.99 20.63
N ARG A 770 -28.49 12.84 20.42
CA ARG A 770 -29.49 13.01 21.50
C ARG A 770 -29.23 12.06 22.68
N ARG A 771 -28.89 10.79 22.41
CA ARG A 771 -28.55 9.80 23.44
C ARG A 771 -27.24 10.09 24.17
N TYR A 772 -26.31 10.78 23.51
CA TYR A 772 -25.04 11.16 24.10
C TYR A 772 -25.15 12.39 25.01
N GLU A 773 -25.97 13.37 24.66
CA GLU A 773 -26.19 14.63 25.35
C GLU A 773 -27.21 14.53 26.50
N GLY A 774 -28.17 13.59 26.47
CA GLY A 774 -29.15 13.29 27.53
C GLY A 774 -28.66 12.25 28.50
#